data_e8506f112cca1abb31b455977d377b34
#
_entry.id   e8506f112cca1abb31b455977d377b34
#
_cell.length_a   1.000
_cell.length_b   1.000
_cell.length_c   1.000
_cell.angle_alpha   90.00
_cell.angle_beta   90.00
_cell.angle_gamma   90.00
#
_symmetry.space_group_name_H-M   'P 1'
#
loop_
_entity.id
_entity.type
_entity.pdbx_description
1 polymer ?
#
loop_
_entity_poly.entity_id
_entity_poly.type
_entity_poly.pdbx_seq_one_letter_code
_entity_poly.pdbx_strand_id
1 'polypeptide(L)'
;MSAIRLSYIGGLIDDAPEKRKKPPACDSCKSRRVLCHPQPYGNPCPRCSEKGIVCTTTPVTRGRPRQKPLASPDIAPSQNSGSGQIAKMTDLPLLASSSKTPYETVLVPVYTRPLAPTASLDIHLCPELVYHLFECFTQLPQNSHPIFRGMPLRYNLAALSWNIDHLPPQPRVLAYCVCALASSIAYDPVVLGPDPRPTSFTDHSVFVGGADLRAYGVRRAPVVRALNAHALRLAREAGVLLEATEDNAASCAILELLDRENEATSRPWAGAYLSHVRTLAAFWDDMGMSVRRELWTGFLMAEALSALSLRKPVLITHNDQLLITGAPPLSLDQLLDLLHVVLQPSTKRSLGIVFDATRPFMFHVTRLARDLFENITGDYARRQPLSDTAVMRFLAELTTLRRIRELVLSELESALLHEHDADGDSVATRPFFYMPHPARRAHGENLRAIAHAMTVGYTSLVLALHEEMVFRSGQQLADCAGDDAMWVRERIALLARQVQELAQRTVREVVRGLEHLPSLPHLTHLYAGGLHGWARLCLEDDTDPDGAVAETIAGALKLIGYSWDLPASSALIPRLEAHVAQRRVLLHHADSVDFPHAAQMGSMQANGSDCVADGSALDMQFIPPLDYSWMTMFTSGGTG
;
A
#
# COMPACT_ATOMS: atom_id res chain seq x y z
N MET A 1 47.55 15.53 -20.93
CA MET A 1 47.95 15.34 -22.35
C MET A 1 46.84 14.53 -22.98
N SER A 2 46.04 14.90 -23.93
CA SER A 2 45.96 16.02 -24.86
C SER A 2 44.53 16.40 -25.09
N ALA A 3 44.25 17.67 -25.12
CA ALA A 3 42.99 18.27 -25.55
C ALA A 3 42.88 18.18 -27.09
N ILE A 4 41.68 17.84 -27.61
CA ILE A 4 41.31 18.15 -28.99
C ILE A 4 40.10 19.04 -28.95
N ARG A 5 40.36 20.33 -29.21
CA ARG A 5 39.37 21.32 -29.67
C ARG A 5 39.04 21.01 -31.12
N LEU A 6 37.78 21.02 -31.49
CA LEU A 6 37.38 21.27 -32.88
C LEU A 6 36.35 22.42 -32.90
N SER A 7 36.75 23.39 -33.69
CA SER A 7 36.15 24.71 -33.90
C SER A 7 34.96 24.68 -34.84
N TYR A 8 34.03 25.58 -34.54
CA TYR A 8 33.11 26.33 -35.38
C TYR A 8 33.29 26.21 -36.91
N ILE A 9 32.17 25.84 -37.59
CA ILE A 9 31.82 26.40 -38.92
C ILE A 9 30.36 26.81 -38.85
N GLY A 10 30.14 28.09 -39.12
CA GLY A 10 28.82 28.70 -39.10
C GLY A 10 28.05 28.49 -40.42
N GLY A 11 26.75 28.73 -40.30
CA GLY A 11 25.91 29.16 -41.41
C GLY A 11 24.96 28.11 -41.95
N LEU A 12 23.71 28.24 -41.54
CA LEU A 12 22.57 28.42 -42.43
C LEU A 12 21.31 28.46 -41.57
N ILE A 13 20.64 29.60 -41.67
CA ILE A 13 19.33 29.84 -41.08
C ILE A 13 18.33 29.00 -41.90
N ASP A 14 17.88 27.87 -41.32
CA ASP A 14 16.71 27.16 -41.82
C ASP A 14 15.48 27.66 -41.07
N ASP A 15 14.62 28.36 -41.82
CA ASP A 15 13.27 28.70 -41.42
C ASP A 15 12.52 27.46 -40.95
N ALA A 16 12.23 27.35 -39.70
CA ALA A 16 11.36 26.33 -39.13
C ALA A 16 9.97 26.45 -39.76
N PRO A 17 9.39 25.40 -40.38
CA PRO A 17 8.09 25.48 -40.98
C PRO A 17 7.02 25.81 -39.92
N GLU A 18 6.36 26.96 -40.14
CA GLU A 18 5.21 27.40 -39.37
C GLU A 18 4.21 26.26 -39.19
N LYS A 19 3.96 25.78 -37.97
CA LYS A 19 3.00 24.70 -37.67
C LYS A 19 1.62 25.13 -38.13
N ARG A 20 1.22 24.74 -39.34
CA ARG A 20 -0.11 25.01 -39.93
C ARG A 20 -1.17 24.47 -38.96
N LYS A 21 -1.97 25.38 -38.38
CA LYS A 21 -3.10 25.02 -37.51
C LYS A 21 -4.05 24.11 -38.30
N LYS A 22 -4.35 22.94 -37.74
CA LYS A 22 -5.30 22.00 -38.34
C LYS A 22 -6.65 22.69 -38.55
N PRO A 23 -7.28 22.56 -39.74
CA PRO A 23 -8.57 23.17 -39.98
C PRO A 23 -9.64 22.62 -39.05
N PRO A 24 -10.59 23.43 -38.58
CA PRO A 24 -11.62 23.00 -37.63
C PRO A 24 -12.56 21.95 -38.26
N ALA A 25 -13.10 21.06 -37.41
CA ALA A 25 -14.09 20.08 -37.84
C ALA A 25 -15.39 20.75 -38.27
N CYS A 26 -16.07 20.21 -39.32
CA CYS A 26 -17.35 20.73 -39.78
C CYS A 26 -18.46 20.55 -38.74
N ASP A 27 -19.49 21.39 -38.78
CA ASP A 27 -20.56 21.46 -37.81
C ASP A 27 -21.34 20.13 -37.67
N SER A 28 -21.59 19.45 -38.78
CA SER A 28 -22.27 18.15 -38.83
C SER A 28 -21.46 17.03 -38.12
N CYS A 29 -20.14 16.97 -38.32
CA CYS A 29 -19.30 15.99 -37.63
C CYS A 29 -19.13 16.36 -36.17
N LYS A 30 -19.05 17.65 -35.84
CA LYS A 30 -18.93 18.16 -34.48
C LYS A 30 -20.18 17.86 -33.63
N SER A 31 -21.37 18.09 -34.20
CA SER A 31 -22.64 17.79 -33.50
C SER A 31 -22.84 16.29 -33.26
N ARG A 32 -22.32 15.43 -34.12
CA ARG A 32 -22.37 13.97 -34.02
C ARG A 32 -21.21 13.36 -33.23
N ARG A 33 -20.28 14.20 -32.74
CA ARG A 33 -19.07 13.77 -31.99
C ARG A 33 -18.23 12.71 -32.70
N VAL A 34 -18.10 12.84 -34.03
CA VAL A 34 -17.31 11.92 -34.87
C VAL A 34 -16.09 12.63 -35.46
N LEU A 35 -15.03 11.85 -35.74
CA LEU A 35 -13.82 12.37 -36.35
C LEU A 35 -14.12 12.98 -37.72
N CYS A 36 -13.72 14.24 -37.95
CA CYS A 36 -13.83 14.96 -39.20
C CYS A 36 -12.46 15.02 -39.89
N HIS A 37 -12.41 14.74 -41.20
CA HIS A 37 -11.24 14.96 -42.03
C HIS A 37 -11.53 16.12 -43.00
N PRO A 38 -11.33 17.40 -42.57
CA PRO A 38 -11.62 18.55 -43.41
C PRO A 38 -10.83 18.51 -44.70
N GLN A 39 -11.50 18.78 -45.83
CA GLN A 39 -10.85 18.84 -47.14
C GLN A 39 -10.44 20.29 -47.45
N PRO A 40 -9.34 20.51 -48.20
CA PRO A 40 -8.95 21.84 -48.65
C PRO A 40 -9.98 22.42 -49.63
N TYR A 41 -9.97 23.73 -49.77
CA TYR A 41 -10.81 24.48 -50.73
C TYR A 41 -12.34 24.40 -50.52
N GLY A 42 -12.80 24.14 -49.28
CA GLY A 42 -14.23 24.13 -48.97
C GLY A 42 -15.00 22.90 -49.42
N ASN A 43 -14.32 21.87 -49.92
CA ASN A 43 -14.95 20.61 -50.28
C ASN A 43 -15.53 19.91 -49.06
N PRO A 44 -16.69 19.20 -49.17
CA PRO A 44 -17.29 18.46 -48.10
C PRO A 44 -16.33 17.38 -47.58
N CYS A 45 -16.26 17.19 -46.28
CA CYS A 45 -15.48 16.11 -45.71
C CYS A 45 -16.01 14.74 -46.14
N PRO A 46 -15.19 13.68 -46.24
CA PRO A 46 -15.59 12.38 -46.80
C PRO A 46 -16.89 11.83 -46.19
N ARG A 47 -17.06 11.99 -44.86
CA ARG A 47 -18.27 11.53 -44.18
C ARG A 47 -19.53 12.30 -44.52
N CYS A 48 -19.43 13.61 -44.74
CA CYS A 48 -20.57 14.41 -45.14
C CYS A 48 -20.92 14.12 -46.62
N SER A 49 -19.90 13.94 -47.46
CA SER A 49 -20.07 13.55 -48.86
C SER A 49 -20.75 12.19 -49.02
N GLU A 50 -20.29 11.18 -48.31
CA GLU A 50 -20.84 9.82 -48.30
C GLU A 50 -22.31 9.77 -47.85
N LYS A 51 -22.70 10.66 -46.91
CA LYS A 51 -24.08 10.71 -46.39
C LYS A 51 -24.96 11.76 -47.05
N GLY A 52 -24.50 12.44 -48.10
CA GLY A 52 -25.25 13.49 -48.76
C GLY A 52 -25.64 14.67 -47.89
N ILE A 53 -24.84 14.98 -46.83
CA ILE A 53 -25.16 16.02 -45.85
C ILE A 53 -24.36 17.28 -46.17
N VAL A 54 -25.01 18.45 -46.05
CA VAL A 54 -24.34 19.74 -46.19
C VAL A 54 -23.21 19.87 -45.17
N CYS A 55 -21.99 20.12 -45.69
CA CYS A 55 -20.78 20.23 -44.86
C CYS A 55 -20.43 21.71 -44.66
N THR A 56 -20.86 22.29 -43.56
CA THR A 56 -20.56 23.68 -43.19
C THR A 56 -19.60 23.75 -42.01
N THR A 57 -18.79 24.81 -41.96
CA THR A 57 -17.91 25.08 -40.82
C THR A 57 -18.14 26.52 -40.37
N THR A 58 -18.79 26.69 -39.23
CA THR A 58 -19.06 28.00 -38.64
C THR A 58 -17.83 28.48 -37.88
N PRO A 59 -17.25 29.66 -38.19
CA PRO A 59 -16.14 30.22 -37.46
C PRO A 59 -16.56 30.60 -36.03
N VAL A 60 -15.93 30.00 -35.03
CA VAL A 60 -16.18 30.33 -33.63
C VAL A 60 -15.33 31.53 -33.25
N THR A 61 -15.95 32.71 -33.16
CA THR A 61 -15.32 33.92 -32.56
C THR A 61 -15.23 33.71 -31.05
N ARG A 62 -14.05 33.42 -30.52
CA ARG A 62 -13.82 33.39 -29.06
C ARG A 62 -13.96 34.79 -28.51
N GLY A 63 -15.09 35.10 -27.91
CA GLY A 63 -15.29 36.33 -27.17
C GLY A 63 -14.30 36.41 -25.99
N ARG A 64 -13.71 37.62 -25.85
CA ARG A 64 -12.85 37.96 -24.71
C ARG A 64 -13.63 37.76 -23.40
N PRO A 65 -13.05 37.20 -22.31
CA PRO A 65 -13.77 37.05 -21.05
C PRO A 65 -14.23 38.40 -20.54
N ARG A 66 -15.53 38.54 -20.27
CA ARG A 66 -16.11 39.72 -19.65
C ARG A 66 -15.52 39.87 -18.25
N GLN A 67 -14.76 40.94 -18.02
CA GLN A 67 -14.38 41.38 -16.68
C GLN A 67 -15.66 41.72 -15.91
N LYS A 68 -15.84 41.16 -14.73
CA LYS A 68 -16.91 41.52 -13.79
C LYS A 68 -16.67 42.97 -13.32
N PRO A 69 -17.69 43.84 -13.33
CA PRO A 69 -17.57 45.16 -12.72
C PRO A 69 -17.53 45.01 -11.19
N LEU A 70 -16.67 45.83 -10.56
CA LEU A 70 -16.64 46.06 -9.12
C LEU A 70 -18.02 46.58 -8.65
N ALA A 71 -18.47 46.05 -7.54
CA ALA A 71 -19.65 46.51 -6.84
C ALA A 71 -19.43 47.87 -6.20
N SER A 72 -20.39 48.77 -6.33
CA SER A 72 -20.63 49.92 -5.44
C SER A 72 -22.09 49.93 -4.99
N PRO A 73 -22.38 50.46 -3.77
CA PRO A 73 -23.54 50.05 -2.98
C PRO A 73 -24.75 50.99 -3.13
N ASP A 74 -25.88 50.47 -2.60
CA ASP A 74 -27.13 51.13 -2.21
C ASP A 74 -28.07 51.66 -3.30
N ILE A 75 -29.27 51.10 -3.30
CA ILE A 75 -30.59 51.74 -3.09
C ILE A 75 -31.69 50.68 -3.28
N ALA A 76 -32.55 50.51 -2.27
CA ALA A 76 -33.78 49.69 -2.26
C ALA A 76 -34.99 50.48 -2.85
N PRO A 77 -36.23 49.95 -2.80
CA PRO A 77 -36.80 48.90 -3.64
C PRO A 77 -37.95 49.41 -4.52
N SER A 78 -38.33 48.68 -5.57
CA SER A 78 -39.64 48.88 -6.17
C SER A 78 -40.20 47.59 -6.76
N GLN A 79 -41.42 47.32 -6.39
CA GLN A 79 -42.28 46.22 -6.84
C GLN A 79 -42.60 46.37 -8.34
N ASN A 80 -42.62 45.28 -9.08
CA ASN A 80 -43.75 44.98 -9.96
C ASN A 80 -43.77 43.53 -10.48
N SER A 81 -44.91 43.01 -10.41
CA SER A 81 -45.52 41.79 -10.88
C SER A 81 -45.28 41.46 -12.36
N GLY A 82 -45.06 40.17 -12.65
CA GLY A 82 -45.07 39.64 -14.01
C GLY A 82 -45.12 38.09 -13.97
N SER A 83 -46.33 37.56 -14.08
CA SER A 83 -46.70 36.17 -14.14
C SER A 83 -46.10 35.45 -15.36
N GLY A 84 -45.39 34.33 -15.15
CA GLY A 84 -45.03 33.38 -16.18
C GLY A 84 -45.23 31.95 -15.68
N GLN A 85 -46.32 31.35 -16.08
CA GLN A 85 -46.71 29.98 -15.80
C GLN A 85 -45.70 29.03 -16.40
N ILE A 86 -45.11 28.17 -15.55
CA ILE A 86 -44.40 26.95 -16.01
C ILE A 86 -45.23 25.75 -15.50
N ALA A 87 -45.67 24.93 -16.46
CA ALA A 87 -46.53 23.77 -16.28
C ALA A 87 -45.90 22.75 -15.34
N LYS A 88 -46.70 22.33 -14.37
CA LYS A 88 -46.47 21.16 -13.54
C LYS A 88 -46.58 19.91 -14.39
N MET A 89 -45.57 19.09 -14.41
CA MET A 89 -45.65 17.71 -14.88
C MET A 89 -45.85 16.81 -13.67
N THR A 90 -46.92 16.09 -13.77
CA THR A 90 -47.65 15.26 -12.85
C THR A 90 -46.89 14.10 -12.25
N ASP A 91 -47.27 13.82 -11.01
CA ASP A 91 -47.03 12.69 -10.13
C ASP A 91 -47.01 11.30 -10.79
N LEU A 92 -46.00 10.52 -10.43
CA LEU A 92 -46.04 9.06 -10.49
C LEU A 92 -46.06 8.50 -9.06
N PRO A 93 -46.91 7.51 -8.78
CA PRO A 93 -47.12 7.06 -7.41
C PRO A 93 -46.02 6.15 -6.92
N LEU A 94 -45.53 6.46 -5.71
CA LEU A 94 -44.69 5.60 -4.87
C LEU A 94 -45.48 4.35 -4.47
N LEU A 95 -45.11 3.20 -5.03
CA LEU A 95 -45.53 1.90 -4.52
C LEU A 95 -44.66 1.59 -3.28
N ALA A 96 -45.26 1.76 -2.13
CA ALA A 96 -44.76 1.24 -0.87
C ALA A 96 -44.91 -0.28 -0.85
N SER A 97 -43.82 -1.02 -1.01
CA SER A 97 -43.78 -2.45 -0.68
C SER A 97 -43.16 -2.62 0.69
N SER A 98 -44.04 -2.79 1.66
CA SER A 98 -43.72 -3.27 2.99
C SER A 98 -43.44 -4.78 2.92
N SER A 99 -42.21 -5.20 3.08
CA SER A 99 -41.87 -6.57 3.48
C SER A 99 -40.94 -6.52 4.70
N LYS A 100 -41.53 -6.78 5.84
CA LYS A 100 -40.87 -7.06 7.11
C LYS A 100 -40.26 -8.44 7.02
N THR A 101 -38.94 -8.55 7.04
CA THR A 101 -38.22 -9.73 7.49
C THR A 101 -37.31 -9.35 8.65
N PRO A 102 -37.36 -10.11 9.75
CA PRO A 102 -36.53 -9.81 10.91
C PRO A 102 -35.17 -10.47 10.74
N TYR A 103 -34.24 -9.76 10.15
CA TYR A 103 -32.84 -10.02 10.45
C TYR A 103 -32.42 -9.00 11.50
N GLU A 104 -32.28 -9.50 12.69
CA GLU A 104 -31.62 -8.85 13.79
C GLU A 104 -30.12 -8.70 13.39
N THR A 105 -29.86 -7.69 12.56
CA THR A 105 -28.51 -7.17 12.37
C THR A 105 -28.16 -6.58 13.72
N VAL A 106 -27.31 -7.28 14.46
CA VAL A 106 -26.61 -6.71 15.61
C VAL A 106 -25.84 -5.53 15.04
N LEU A 107 -26.51 -4.37 15.04
CA LEU A 107 -25.87 -3.08 14.89
C LEU A 107 -24.97 -2.94 16.11
N VAL A 108 -23.69 -3.31 15.94
CA VAL A 108 -22.65 -2.80 16.82
C VAL A 108 -22.87 -1.29 16.82
N PRO A 109 -23.19 -0.67 17.96
CA PRO A 109 -23.37 0.76 18.00
C PRO A 109 -22.07 1.37 17.52
N VAL A 110 -22.08 1.97 16.34
CA VAL A 110 -21.06 2.92 15.93
C VAL A 110 -21.13 4.00 17.01
N TYR A 111 -20.22 3.91 17.97
CA TYR A 111 -19.99 4.99 18.90
C TYR A 111 -19.49 6.18 18.07
N THR A 112 -20.43 6.91 17.50
CA THR A 112 -20.21 8.31 17.16
C THR A 112 -20.06 9.03 18.49
N ARG A 113 -18.85 8.94 19.05
CA ARG A 113 -18.44 9.81 20.14
C ARG A 113 -18.62 11.22 19.58
N PRO A 114 -19.53 12.05 20.16
CA PRO A 114 -19.60 13.44 19.74
C PRO A 114 -18.20 13.99 19.94
N LEU A 115 -17.60 14.48 18.87
CA LEU A 115 -16.37 15.27 18.93
C LEU A 115 -16.68 16.44 19.89
N ALA A 116 -16.34 16.26 21.17
CA ALA A 116 -16.24 17.38 22.06
C ALA A 116 -15.35 18.39 21.32
N PRO A 117 -15.70 19.70 21.31
CA PRO A 117 -14.85 20.70 20.70
C PRO A 117 -13.48 20.50 21.32
N THR A 118 -12.55 19.93 20.56
CA THR A 118 -11.17 19.78 20.95
C THR A 118 -10.67 21.19 21.17
N ALA A 119 -10.50 21.58 22.42
CA ALA A 119 -9.66 22.71 22.76
C ALA A 119 -8.42 22.52 21.89
N SER A 120 -8.11 23.46 21.00
CA SER A 120 -6.98 23.37 20.11
C SER A 120 -5.76 23.15 20.98
N LEU A 121 -5.25 21.93 21.00
CA LEU A 121 -3.96 21.66 21.62
C LEU A 121 -2.95 22.40 20.74
N ASP A 122 -2.56 23.58 21.20
CA ASP A 122 -1.54 24.39 20.52
C ASP A 122 -0.20 23.73 20.85
N ILE A 123 0.21 22.77 19.97
CA ILE A 123 1.46 22.06 20.17
C ILE A 123 2.56 22.93 19.60
N HIS A 124 3.32 23.52 20.53
CA HIS A 124 4.51 24.26 20.17
C HIS A 124 5.63 23.27 19.78
N LEU A 125 5.99 23.22 18.49
CA LEU A 125 7.12 22.45 17.99
C LEU A 125 8.43 23.20 18.30
N CYS A 126 8.97 22.98 19.52
CA CYS A 126 10.31 23.48 19.84
C CYS A 126 11.38 22.75 19.01
N PRO A 127 12.55 23.35 18.76
CA PRO A 127 13.63 22.76 17.97
C PRO A 127 14.03 21.35 18.40
N GLU A 128 14.08 21.07 19.69
CA GLU A 128 14.44 19.79 20.26
C GLU A 128 13.42 18.71 19.91
N LEU A 129 12.12 19.04 19.98
CA LEU A 129 11.05 18.12 19.59
C LEU A 129 11.07 17.87 18.08
N VAL A 130 11.29 18.91 17.28
CA VAL A 130 11.43 18.77 15.81
C VAL A 130 12.59 17.82 15.47
N TYR A 131 13.75 18.03 16.09
CA TYR A 131 14.89 17.14 15.91
C TYR A 131 14.53 15.69 16.26
N HIS A 132 13.94 15.46 17.43
CA HIS A 132 13.52 14.12 17.88
C HIS A 132 12.53 13.47 16.90
N LEU A 133 11.54 14.22 16.39
CA LEU A 133 10.57 13.70 15.43
C LEU A 133 11.23 13.33 14.09
N PHE A 134 12.20 14.11 13.62
CA PHE A 134 12.96 13.77 12.42
C PHE A 134 13.85 12.53 12.62
N GLU A 135 14.43 12.32 13.83
CA GLU A 135 15.12 11.07 14.17
C GLU A 135 14.15 9.89 14.16
N CYS A 136 12.95 10.03 14.73
CA CYS A 136 11.91 9.01 14.66
C CYS A 136 11.50 8.71 13.22
N PHE A 137 11.37 9.72 12.35
CA PHE A 137 11.03 9.52 10.95
C PHE A 137 12.04 8.63 10.21
N THR A 138 13.33 8.68 10.57
CA THR A 138 14.35 7.82 9.96
C THR A 138 14.09 6.32 10.19
N GLN A 139 13.32 5.97 11.20
CA GLN A 139 12.96 4.58 11.53
C GLN A 139 11.71 4.10 10.78
N LEU A 140 10.97 5.00 10.16
CA LEU A 140 9.77 4.66 9.39
C LEU A 140 10.12 4.19 7.98
N PRO A 141 9.42 3.20 7.41
CA PRO A 141 9.64 2.75 6.05
C PRO A 141 9.46 3.87 5.01
N GLN A 142 8.65 4.88 5.30
CA GLN A 142 8.45 6.04 4.44
C GLN A 142 9.73 6.84 4.20
N ASN A 143 10.66 6.86 5.14
CA ASN A 143 11.97 7.50 4.96
C ASN A 143 12.76 6.88 3.78
N SER A 144 12.53 5.61 3.48
CA SER A 144 13.17 4.91 2.36
C SER A 144 12.52 5.20 1.00
N HIS A 145 11.39 5.92 0.97
CA HIS A 145 10.69 6.25 -0.26
C HIS A 145 11.57 7.11 -1.17
N PRO A 146 11.67 6.80 -2.48
CA PRO A 146 12.58 7.48 -3.41
C PRO A 146 12.41 9.00 -3.45
N ILE A 147 11.18 9.50 -3.21
CA ILE A 147 10.90 10.94 -3.22
C ILE A 147 11.59 11.69 -2.06
N PHE A 148 11.85 11.03 -0.92
CA PHE A 148 12.55 11.64 0.20
C PHE A 148 14.06 11.57 0.06
N ARG A 149 14.57 10.71 -0.84
CA ARG A 149 16.00 10.55 -1.05
C ARG A 149 16.59 11.73 -1.81
N GLY A 150 17.54 12.37 -1.19
CA GLY A 150 18.21 13.53 -1.76
C GLY A 150 17.51 14.85 -1.48
N MET A 151 16.37 14.84 -0.78
CA MET A 151 15.74 16.09 -0.34
C MET A 151 16.59 16.79 0.72
N PRO A 152 16.88 18.07 0.56
CA PRO A 152 17.72 18.81 1.49
C PRO A 152 16.98 19.24 2.77
N LEU A 153 15.75 18.77 3.00
CA LEU A 153 14.90 19.24 4.09
C LEU A 153 15.57 19.13 5.46
N ARG A 154 16.16 17.97 5.77
CA ARG A 154 16.86 17.76 7.05
C ARG A 154 18.07 18.67 7.19
N TYR A 155 18.84 18.83 6.12
CA TYR A 155 20.00 19.73 6.09
C TYR A 155 19.56 21.20 6.28
N ASN A 156 18.51 21.61 5.58
CA ASN A 156 17.96 22.96 5.69
C ASN A 156 17.43 23.25 7.10
N LEU A 157 16.74 22.29 7.73
CA LEU A 157 16.29 22.42 9.12
C LEU A 157 17.46 22.52 10.10
N ALA A 158 18.49 21.71 9.93
CA ALA A 158 19.69 21.80 10.77
C ALA A 158 20.37 23.18 10.65
N ALA A 159 20.46 23.74 9.43
CA ALA A 159 20.99 25.09 9.19
C ALA A 159 20.11 26.20 9.83
N LEU A 160 18.81 25.94 10.00
CA LEU A 160 17.85 26.84 10.67
C LEU A 160 17.67 26.50 12.16
N SER A 161 18.61 25.76 12.74
CA SER A 161 18.54 25.30 14.16
C SER A 161 17.22 24.60 14.50
N TRP A 162 16.71 23.79 13.56
CA TRP A 162 15.46 23.01 13.67
C TRP A 162 14.18 23.84 13.82
N ASN A 163 14.22 25.13 13.43
CA ASN A 163 13.05 25.98 13.45
C ASN A 163 12.26 25.87 12.13
N ILE A 164 11.11 25.19 12.18
CA ILE A 164 10.25 24.95 11.00
C ILE A 164 9.67 26.24 10.42
N ASP A 165 9.41 27.25 11.24
CA ASP A 165 8.74 28.48 10.81
C ASP A 165 9.61 29.33 9.86
N HIS A 166 10.92 29.10 9.86
CA HIS A 166 11.86 29.77 8.95
C HIS A 166 11.96 29.08 7.56
N LEU A 167 11.33 27.94 7.37
CA LEU A 167 11.29 27.28 6.07
C LEU A 167 10.35 28.00 5.09
N PRO A 168 10.65 27.96 3.78
CA PRO A 168 9.72 28.35 2.73
C PRO A 168 8.39 27.54 2.82
N PRO A 169 7.30 28.04 2.23
CA PRO A 169 5.97 27.46 2.42
C PRO A 169 5.88 25.95 2.13
N GLN A 170 6.39 25.46 0.98
CA GLN A 170 6.30 24.04 0.60
C GLN A 170 7.17 23.13 1.49
N PRO A 171 8.49 23.37 1.69
CA PRO A 171 9.29 22.62 2.66
C PRO A 171 8.72 22.66 4.08
N ARG A 172 8.10 23.78 4.50
CA ARG A 172 7.46 23.90 5.81
C ARG A 172 6.28 22.95 5.95
N VAL A 173 5.41 22.85 4.94
CA VAL A 173 4.31 21.86 4.93
C VAL A 173 4.87 20.46 5.04
N LEU A 174 5.89 20.12 4.25
CA LEU A 174 6.51 18.81 4.31
C LEU A 174 7.11 18.51 5.70
N ALA A 175 7.76 19.49 6.33
CA ALA A 175 8.29 19.32 7.68
C ALA A 175 7.18 19.01 8.70
N TYR A 176 6.04 19.70 8.63
CA TYR A 176 4.88 19.39 9.47
C TYR A 176 4.27 18.01 9.17
N CYS A 177 4.22 17.59 7.91
CA CYS A 177 3.78 16.24 7.54
C CYS A 177 4.70 15.17 8.15
N VAL A 178 6.03 15.36 8.04
CA VAL A 178 7.03 14.48 8.65
C VAL A 178 6.85 14.43 10.18
N CYS A 179 6.71 15.58 10.84
CA CYS A 179 6.49 15.63 12.29
C CYS A 179 5.19 14.92 12.70
N ALA A 180 4.10 15.13 11.94
CA ALA A 180 2.82 14.49 12.21
C ALA A 180 2.91 12.96 12.09
N LEU A 181 3.53 12.43 11.05
CA LEU A 181 3.70 10.99 10.88
C LEU A 181 4.65 10.41 11.93
N ALA A 182 5.79 11.05 12.17
CA ALA A 182 6.79 10.60 13.14
C ALA A 182 6.26 10.61 14.59
N SER A 183 5.33 11.52 14.91
CA SER A 183 4.71 11.58 16.24
C SER A 183 3.97 10.29 16.60
N SER A 184 3.55 9.49 15.60
CA SER A 184 2.90 8.19 15.84
C SER A 184 3.82 7.16 16.50
N ILE A 185 5.15 7.30 16.36
CA ILE A 185 6.12 6.39 16.97
C ILE A 185 7.02 7.08 18.02
N ALA A 186 6.94 8.40 18.14
CA ALA A 186 7.80 9.18 19.02
C ALA A 186 7.64 8.77 20.51
N TYR A 187 8.74 8.83 21.24
CA TYR A 187 8.79 8.53 22.67
C TYR A 187 9.17 9.76 23.53
N ASP A 188 9.07 10.95 22.97
CA ASP A 188 9.27 12.22 23.67
C ASP A 188 8.18 12.47 24.72
N PRO A 189 8.51 13.07 25.91
CA PRO A 189 7.52 13.39 26.95
C PRO A 189 6.38 14.29 26.48
N VAL A 190 6.62 15.21 25.54
CA VAL A 190 5.59 16.09 24.97
C VAL A 190 4.54 15.28 24.19
N VAL A 191 4.95 14.17 23.58
CA VAL A 191 4.08 13.31 22.78
C VAL A 191 3.40 12.25 23.63
N LEU A 192 4.16 11.57 24.52
CA LEU A 192 3.67 10.46 25.35
C LEU A 192 3.20 10.86 26.73
N GLY A 193 3.54 12.06 27.20
CA GLY A 193 3.33 12.44 28.59
C GLY A 193 4.43 11.92 29.53
N PRO A 194 4.33 12.24 30.84
CA PRO A 194 5.37 11.97 31.84
C PRO A 194 5.46 10.51 32.34
N ASP A 195 4.46 9.69 32.05
CA ASP A 195 4.40 8.28 32.46
C ASP A 195 5.55 7.44 31.91
N PRO A 196 5.72 6.17 32.35
CA PRO A 196 6.73 5.28 31.82
C PRO A 196 6.73 5.27 30.28
N ARG A 197 7.90 5.48 29.68
CA ARG A 197 8.09 5.58 28.22
C ARG A 197 9.37 4.86 27.82
N PRO A 198 9.45 4.35 26.58
CA PRO A 198 10.70 3.79 26.10
C PRO A 198 11.76 4.89 25.99
N THR A 199 13.01 4.51 26.17
CA THR A 199 14.17 5.39 25.99
C THR A 199 14.68 5.37 24.55
N SER A 200 14.36 4.30 23.82
CA SER A 200 14.71 4.10 22.40
C SER A 200 13.82 3.01 21.81
N PHE A 201 13.89 2.78 20.49
CA PHE A 201 13.23 1.63 19.85
C PHE A 201 13.89 0.27 20.17
N THR A 202 15.03 0.29 20.86
CA THR A 202 15.74 -0.90 21.34
C THR A 202 15.55 -1.14 22.84
N ASP A 203 14.61 -0.46 23.47
CA ASP A 203 14.34 -0.58 24.91
C ASP A 203 13.65 -1.91 25.22
N HIS A 204 14.44 -2.91 25.61
CA HIS A 204 13.96 -4.25 25.94
C HIS A 204 13.04 -4.30 27.18
N SER A 205 12.95 -3.23 27.97
CA SER A 205 12.01 -3.18 29.09
C SER A 205 10.56 -2.96 28.63
N VAL A 206 10.38 -2.38 27.43
CA VAL A 206 9.08 -2.07 26.83
C VAL A 206 8.75 -3.03 25.69
N PHE A 207 9.71 -3.26 24.78
CA PHE A 207 9.52 -4.05 23.56
C PHE A 207 9.85 -5.52 23.80
N VAL A 208 9.06 -6.18 24.67
CA VAL A 208 9.15 -7.61 24.96
C VAL A 208 8.15 -8.38 24.09
N GLY A 209 8.50 -9.60 23.69
CA GLY A 209 7.57 -10.49 22.98
C GLY A 209 6.27 -10.66 23.76
N GLY A 210 5.13 -10.48 23.09
CA GLY A 210 3.80 -10.58 23.70
C GLY A 210 3.33 -9.36 24.51
N ALA A 211 4.14 -8.28 24.60
CA ALA A 211 3.74 -7.06 25.29
C ALA A 211 2.51 -6.41 24.64
N ASP A 212 1.59 -5.92 25.47
CA ASP A 212 0.46 -5.10 25.02
C ASP A 212 0.86 -3.62 25.01
N LEU A 213 1.14 -3.10 23.81
CA LEU A 213 1.62 -1.73 23.63
C LEU A 213 0.51 -0.72 23.28
N ARG A 214 -0.76 -1.13 23.31
CA ARG A 214 -1.91 -0.28 22.91
C ARG A 214 -2.02 1.00 23.75
N ALA A 215 -1.64 0.97 25.00
CA ALA A 215 -1.66 2.14 25.88
C ALA A 215 -0.81 3.31 25.32
N TYR A 216 0.28 3.00 24.61
CA TYR A 216 1.15 4.02 24.01
C TYR A 216 0.48 4.74 22.84
N GLY A 217 -0.22 4.02 21.95
CA GLY A 217 -0.96 4.63 20.86
C GLY A 217 -2.10 5.52 21.35
N VAL A 218 -2.84 5.07 22.38
CA VAL A 218 -3.91 5.86 22.99
C VAL A 218 -3.35 7.17 23.58
N ARG A 219 -2.20 7.12 24.26
CA ARG A 219 -1.55 8.31 24.85
C ARG A 219 -1.09 9.31 23.80
N ARG A 220 -0.57 8.84 22.65
CA ARG A 220 -0.11 9.70 21.55
C ARG A 220 -1.26 10.30 20.73
N ALA A 221 -2.39 9.62 20.66
CA ALA A 221 -3.48 9.96 19.76
C ALA A 221 -3.90 11.45 19.78
N PRO A 222 -3.96 12.16 20.92
CA PRO A 222 -4.29 13.58 20.93
C PRO A 222 -3.27 14.43 20.18
N VAL A 223 -1.97 14.19 20.40
CA VAL A 223 -0.86 14.93 19.76
C VAL A 223 -0.81 14.61 18.26
N VAL A 224 -0.90 13.34 17.90
CA VAL A 224 -0.93 12.89 16.50
C VAL A 224 -2.08 13.55 15.75
N ARG A 225 -3.29 13.55 16.31
CA ARG A 225 -4.47 14.21 15.67
C ARG A 225 -4.29 15.72 15.52
N ALA A 226 -3.71 16.40 16.52
CA ALA A 226 -3.49 17.83 16.45
C ALA A 226 -2.45 18.21 15.39
N LEU A 227 -1.31 17.50 15.32
CA LEU A 227 -0.29 17.70 14.29
C LEU A 227 -0.82 17.36 12.90
N ASN A 228 -1.58 16.28 12.77
CA ASN A 228 -2.22 15.91 11.51
C ASN A 228 -3.19 16.99 11.01
N ALA A 229 -4.09 17.46 11.87
CA ALA A 229 -5.02 18.54 11.53
C ALA A 229 -4.28 19.82 11.12
N HIS A 230 -3.17 20.13 11.78
CA HIS A 230 -2.34 21.28 11.43
C HIS A 230 -1.65 21.09 10.06
N ALA A 231 -1.02 19.94 9.81
CA ALA A 231 -0.40 19.63 8.53
C ALA A 231 -1.40 19.69 7.36
N LEU A 232 -2.59 19.09 7.52
CA LEU A 232 -3.68 19.14 6.54
C LEU A 232 -4.15 20.58 6.24
N ARG A 233 -4.25 21.43 7.25
CA ARG A 233 -4.62 22.83 7.07
C ARG A 233 -3.55 23.58 6.29
N LEU A 234 -2.28 23.48 6.70
CA LEU A 234 -1.16 24.13 6.01
C LEU A 234 -1.02 23.66 4.56
N ALA A 235 -1.21 22.36 4.30
CA ALA A 235 -1.16 21.82 2.95
C ALA A 235 -2.23 22.41 2.03
N ARG A 236 -3.45 22.62 2.54
CA ARG A 236 -4.53 23.26 1.78
C ARG A 236 -4.24 24.75 1.55
N GLU A 237 -3.74 25.46 2.56
CA GLU A 237 -3.36 26.87 2.46
C GLU A 237 -2.21 27.11 1.48
N ALA A 238 -1.21 26.23 1.47
CA ALA A 238 -0.06 26.30 0.57
C ALA A 238 -0.36 25.78 -0.84
N GLY A 239 -1.55 25.22 -1.10
CA GLY A 239 -1.93 24.73 -2.42
C GLY A 239 -1.12 23.52 -2.88
N VAL A 240 -0.73 22.62 -1.97
CA VAL A 240 0.10 21.45 -2.24
C VAL A 240 -0.45 20.54 -3.35
N LEU A 241 -1.77 20.54 -3.55
CA LEU A 241 -2.43 19.76 -4.60
C LEU A 241 -2.23 20.33 -6.02
N LEU A 242 -1.74 21.56 -6.18
CA LEU A 242 -1.78 22.31 -7.44
C LEU A 242 -0.46 22.27 -8.22
N GLU A 243 0.66 22.32 -7.53
CA GLU A 243 1.99 22.46 -8.14
C GLU A 243 2.81 21.16 -7.98
N ALA A 244 3.33 20.65 -9.09
CA ALA A 244 4.14 19.44 -9.10
C ALA A 244 5.58 19.76 -8.73
N THR A 245 5.89 19.68 -7.43
CA THR A 245 7.24 19.75 -6.88
C THR A 245 7.53 18.48 -6.06
N GLU A 246 8.81 18.18 -5.80
CA GLU A 246 9.19 17.06 -4.95
C GLU A 246 8.61 17.20 -3.53
N ASP A 247 8.69 18.39 -2.95
CA ASP A 247 8.15 18.69 -1.61
C ASP A 247 6.63 18.45 -1.55
N ASN A 248 5.89 18.89 -2.57
CA ASN A 248 4.45 18.71 -2.62
C ASN A 248 4.07 17.24 -2.85
N ALA A 249 4.79 16.53 -3.72
CA ALA A 249 4.57 15.11 -3.93
C ALA A 249 4.86 14.30 -2.64
N ALA A 250 5.95 14.61 -1.94
CA ALA A 250 6.30 14.00 -0.66
C ALA A 250 5.25 14.32 0.42
N SER A 251 4.78 15.57 0.49
CA SER A 251 3.71 15.98 1.40
C SER A 251 2.42 15.21 1.13
N CYS A 252 2.01 15.08 -0.15
CA CYS A 252 0.82 14.30 -0.54
C CYS A 252 0.95 12.83 -0.16
N ALA A 253 2.13 12.22 -0.33
CA ALA A 253 2.38 10.83 0.05
C ALA A 253 2.17 10.60 1.56
N ILE A 254 2.65 11.51 2.41
CA ILE A 254 2.44 11.42 3.86
C ILE A 254 0.99 11.73 4.22
N LEU A 255 0.38 12.76 3.63
CA LEU A 255 -0.99 13.17 3.94
C LEU A 255 -2.01 12.08 3.59
N GLU A 256 -1.79 11.30 2.53
CA GLU A 256 -2.62 10.13 2.23
C GLU A 256 -2.61 9.09 3.37
N LEU A 257 -1.48 8.97 4.07
CA LEU A 257 -1.37 8.08 5.23
C LEU A 257 -2.06 8.66 6.47
N LEU A 258 -2.03 9.97 6.63
CA LEU A 258 -2.56 10.68 7.79
C LEU A 258 -4.07 10.94 7.71
N ASP A 259 -4.63 11.13 6.51
CA ASP A 259 -6.05 11.51 6.28
C ASP A 259 -6.99 10.29 6.15
N ARG A 260 -6.60 9.13 6.67
CA ARG A 260 -7.35 7.87 6.55
C ARG A 260 -8.64 7.82 7.36
N GLU A 261 -8.74 8.58 8.42
CA GLU A 261 -9.97 8.69 9.23
C GLU A 261 -11.10 9.39 8.45
N ASN A 262 -10.76 10.11 7.36
CA ASN A 262 -11.75 10.63 6.43
C ASN A 262 -12.31 9.48 5.59
N GLU A 263 -13.53 9.06 5.90
CA GLU A 263 -14.31 8.09 5.11
C GLU A 263 -14.65 8.59 3.70
N ALA A 264 -14.10 9.74 3.29
CA ALA A 264 -14.33 10.30 1.97
C ALA A 264 -14.00 9.28 0.88
N THR A 265 -14.95 9.07 -0.01
CA THR A 265 -14.81 8.16 -1.16
C THR A 265 -13.69 8.57 -2.11
N SER A 266 -13.35 9.86 -2.14
CA SER A 266 -12.23 10.40 -2.92
C SER A 266 -10.93 10.32 -2.13
N ARG A 267 -9.85 10.00 -2.83
CA ARG A 267 -8.46 9.98 -2.32
C ARG A 267 -7.68 11.16 -2.91
N PRO A 268 -7.95 12.40 -2.46
CA PRO A 268 -7.39 13.59 -3.11
C PRO A 268 -5.86 13.64 -3.01
N TRP A 269 -5.30 13.22 -1.87
CA TRP A 269 -3.86 13.23 -1.64
C TRP A 269 -3.14 12.18 -2.50
N ALA A 270 -3.67 10.95 -2.61
CA ALA A 270 -3.13 9.93 -3.50
C ALA A 270 -3.21 10.34 -4.97
N GLY A 271 -4.33 10.95 -5.38
CA GLY A 271 -4.51 11.46 -6.74
C GLY A 271 -3.50 12.57 -7.08
N ALA A 272 -3.29 13.52 -6.17
CA ALA A 272 -2.30 14.59 -6.32
C ALA A 272 -0.87 14.03 -6.31
N TYR A 273 -0.55 13.15 -5.36
CA TYR A 273 0.74 12.46 -5.31
C TYR A 273 1.11 11.83 -6.65
N LEU A 274 0.22 10.99 -7.21
CA LEU A 274 0.47 10.34 -8.49
C LEU A 274 0.55 11.34 -9.65
N SER A 275 -0.26 12.39 -9.64
CA SER A 275 -0.20 13.46 -10.64
C SER A 275 1.15 14.19 -10.61
N HIS A 276 1.64 14.52 -9.42
CA HIS A 276 2.95 15.15 -9.25
C HIS A 276 4.09 14.23 -9.68
N VAL A 277 4.06 12.96 -9.22
CA VAL A 277 5.07 11.96 -9.60
C VAL A 277 5.09 11.73 -11.12
N ARG A 278 3.94 11.65 -11.80
CA ARG A 278 3.88 11.57 -13.28
C ARG A 278 4.56 12.75 -13.95
N THR A 279 4.31 13.96 -13.44
CA THR A 279 4.90 15.18 -13.98
C THR A 279 6.41 15.19 -13.78
N LEU A 280 6.88 14.84 -12.59
CA LEU A 280 8.31 14.77 -12.27
C LEU A 280 9.01 13.64 -13.06
N ALA A 281 8.38 12.48 -13.17
CA ALA A 281 8.94 11.31 -13.87
C ALA A 281 9.20 11.57 -15.36
N ALA A 282 8.45 12.47 -15.98
CA ALA A 282 8.68 12.85 -17.38
C ALA A 282 10.05 13.49 -17.63
N PHE A 283 10.68 14.03 -16.58
CA PHE A 283 11.98 14.70 -16.66
C PHE A 283 13.14 13.89 -16.03
N TRP A 284 12.87 12.71 -15.46
CA TRP A 284 13.91 11.95 -14.76
C TRP A 284 15.05 11.46 -15.66
N ASP A 285 14.76 11.17 -16.92
CA ASP A 285 15.80 10.75 -17.88
C ASP A 285 16.79 11.89 -18.15
N ASP A 286 16.30 13.10 -18.26
CA ASP A 286 17.11 14.31 -18.48
C ASP A 286 17.99 14.63 -17.25
N MET A 287 17.53 14.25 -16.06
CA MET A 287 18.24 14.49 -14.80
C MET A 287 19.17 13.34 -14.37
N GLY A 288 19.34 12.29 -15.18
CA GLY A 288 20.17 11.13 -14.82
C GLY A 288 19.61 10.29 -13.66
N MET A 289 18.33 10.43 -13.34
CA MET A 289 17.66 9.75 -12.21
C MET A 289 17.22 8.32 -12.53
N SER A 290 17.59 7.77 -13.68
CA SER A 290 17.16 6.44 -14.14
C SER A 290 17.50 5.31 -13.14
N VAL A 291 18.60 5.42 -12.43
CA VAL A 291 19.06 4.42 -11.43
C VAL A 291 18.08 4.27 -10.24
N ARG A 292 17.27 5.28 -9.97
CA ARG A 292 16.33 5.25 -8.82
C ARG A 292 14.95 4.68 -9.14
N ARG A 293 14.65 4.44 -10.42
CA ARG A 293 13.31 3.97 -10.85
C ARG A 293 12.91 2.63 -10.23
N GLU A 294 13.85 1.75 -10.03
CA GLU A 294 13.61 0.41 -9.48
C GLU A 294 13.03 0.44 -8.06
N LEU A 295 13.45 1.42 -7.26
CA LEU A 295 13.00 1.57 -5.89
C LEU A 295 11.51 1.93 -5.77
N TRP A 296 10.92 2.52 -6.81
CA TRP A 296 9.52 2.90 -6.81
C TRP A 296 8.56 1.71 -6.79
N THR A 297 8.99 0.55 -7.29
CA THR A 297 8.12 -0.61 -7.47
C THR A 297 7.46 -1.04 -6.15
N GLY A 298 8.20 -1.05 -5.05
CA GLY A 298 7.66 -1.39 -3.72
C GLY A 298 6.65 -0.37 -3.19
N PHE A 299 6.86 0.92 -3.45
CA PHE A 299 5.96 1.97 -2.98
C PHE A 299 4.68 2.05 -3.82
N LEU A 300 4.76 1.78 -5.13
CA LEU A 300 3.57 1.62 -5.97
C LEU A 300 2.76 0.39 -5.55
N MET A 301 3.41 -0.70 -5.18
CA MET A 301 2.74 -1.87 -4.60
C MET A 301 2.04 -1.51 -3.29
N ALA A 302 2.70 -0.82 -2.38
CA ALA A 302 2.12 -0.41 -1.10
C ALA A 302 0.89 0.49 -1.29
N GLU A 303 0.91 1.41 -2.26
CA GLU A 303 -0.24 2.25 -2.63
C GLU A 303 -1.41 1.41 -3.16
N ALA A 304 -1.15 0.48 -4.09
CA ALA A 304 -2.17 -0.38 -4.65
C ALA A 304 -2.82 -1.30 -3.59
N LEU A 305 -2.01 -1.88 -2.70
CA LEU A 305 -2.51 -2.71 -1.60
C LEU A 305 -3.30 -1.89 -0.58
N SER A 306 -2.87 -0.67 -0.31
CA SER A 306 -3.61 0.29 0.51
C SER A 306 -4.99 0.58 -0.08
N ALA A 307 -5.07 0.83 -1.39
CA ALA A 307 -6.33 1.04 -2.09
C ALA A 307 -7.26 -0.18 -1.94
N LEU A 308 -6.74 -1.39 -2.15
CA LEU A 308 -7.50 -2.63 -1.98
C LEU A 308 -8.03 -2.81 -0.55
N SER A 309 -7.18 -2.62 0.46
CA SER A 309 -7.57 -2.77 1.88
C SER A 309 -8.67 -1.79 2.28
N LEU A 310 -8.72 -0.62 1.66
CA LEU A 310 -9.75 0.39 1.84
C LEU A 310 -10.95 0.22 0.89
N ARG A 311 -10.93 -0.79 0.02
CA ARG A 311 -11.92 -1.02 -1.04
C ARG A 311 -12.12 0.21 -1.94
N LYS A 312 -11.02 0.94 -2.20
CA LYS A 312 -10.98 2.13 -3.04
C LYS A 312 -10.31 1.83 -4.38
N PRO A 313 -10.55 2.66 -5.41
CA PRO A 313 -9.90 2.49 -6.70
C PRO A 313 -8.38 2.50 -6.60
N VAL A 314 -7.72 1.58 -7.28
CA VAL A 314 -6.27 1.62 -7.52
C VAL A 314 -6.00 2.69 -8.57
N LEU A 315 -5.38 3.80 -8.17
CA LEU A 315 -5.19 4.98 -9.01
C LEU A 315 -4.01 4.85 -9.98
N ILE A 316 -3.10 3.91 -9.73
CA ILE A 316 -1.91 3.66 -10.55
C ILE A 316 -2.33 2.91 -11.81
N THR A 317 -2.24 3.56 -12.98
CA THR A 317 -2.47 2.90 -14.27
C THR A 317 -1.26 2.06 -14.68
N HIS A 318 -1.45 1.17 -15.67
CA HIS A 318 -0.34 0.43 -16.26
C HIS A 318 0.74 1.37 -16.85
N ASN A 319 0.31 2.42 -17.53
CA ASN A 319 1.23 3.39 -18.12
C ASN A 319 2.01 4.18 -17.07
N ASP A 320 1.38 4.52 -15.94
CA ASP A 320 2.07 5.16 -14.82
C ASP A 320 3.13 4.24 -14.24
N GLN A 321 2.78 2.97 -14.06
CA GLN A 321 3.71 1.97 -13.56
C GLN A 321 4.94 1.86 -14.46
N LEU A 322 4.77 1.81 -15.79
CA LEU A 322 5.87 1.80 -16.76
C LEU A 322 6.65 3.13 -16.76
N LEU A 323 5.97 4.27 -16.72
CA LEU A 323 6.61 5.59 -16.69
C LEU A 323 7.52 5.74 -15.47
N ILE A 324 7.03 5.32 -14.30
CA ILE A 324 7.73 5.51 -13.03
C ILE A 324 8.84 4.47 -12.83
N THR A 325 8.59 3.19 -13.15
CA THR A 325 9.54 2.10 -12.89
C THR A 325 10.43 1.73 -14.07
N GLY A 326 10.18 2.29 -15.27
CA GLY A 326 10.91 1.96 -16.50
C GLY A 326 10.31 0.78 -17.27
N ALA A 327 11.14 0.05 -18.01
CA ALA A 327 10.71 -1.03 -18.88
C ALA A 327 9.91 -2.12 -18.14
N PRO A 328 8.94 -2.78 -18.83
CA PRO A 328 8.19 -3.86 -18.24
C PRO A 328 9.12 -5.00 -17.83
N PRO A 329 8.91 -5.60 -16.64
CA PRO A 329 9.70 -6.75 -16.21
C PRO A 329 9.30 -8.02 -16.96
N LEU A 330 10.01 -9.12 -16.71
CA LEU A 330 9.62 -10.47 -17.14
C LEU A 330 8.18 -10.78 -16.72
N SER A 331 7.46 -11.57 -17.52
CA SER A 331 6.15 -12.10 -17.10
C SER A 331 6.32 -13.03 -15.88
N LEU A 332 5.21 -13.31 -15.17
CA LEU A 332 5.26 -14.21 -14.01
C LEU A 332 5.79 -15.61 -14.39
N ASP A 333 5.38 -16.13 -15.54
CA ASP A 333 5.82 -17.46 -16.01
C ASP A 333 7.30 -17.44 -16.37
N GLN A 334 7.77 -16.42 -17.12
CA GLN A 334 9.19 -16.25 -17.44
C GLN A 334 10.05 -16.08 -16.18
N LEU A 335 9.56 -15.35 -15.18
CA LEU A 335 10.24 -15.17 -13.90
C LEU A 335 10.33 -16.49 -13.14
N LEU A 336 9.25 -17.28 -13.11
CA LEU A 336 9.22 -18.58 -12.48
C LEU A 336 10.19 -19.56 -13.15
N ASP A 337 10.20 -19.61 -14.48
CA ASP A 337 11.12 -20.44 -15.26
C ASP A 337 12.57 -20.05 -15.01
N LEU A 338 12.87 -18.76 -14.99
CA LEU A 338 14.21 -18.25 -14.67
C LEU A 338 14.65 -18.69 -13.27
N LEU A 339 13.79 -18.54 -12.27
CA LEU A 339 14.11 -18.94 -10.89
C LEU A 339 14.34 -20.46 -10.78
N HIS A 340 13.55 -21.27 -11.47
CA HIS A 340 13.76 -22.72 -11.48
C HIS A 340 15.11 -23.11 -12.09
N VAL A 341 15.60 -22.39 -13.11
CA VAL A 341 16.91 -22.65 -13.72
C VAL A 341 18.04 -22.23 -12.80
N VAL A 342 17.92 -21.07 -12.19
CA VAL A 342 19.01 -20.44 -11.45
C VAL A 342 19.15 -20.97 -10.03
N LEU A 343 18.05 -21.37 -9.38
CA LEU A 343 18.05 -21.90 -8.02
C LEU A 343 18.28 -23.43 -7.98
N GLN A 344 18.76 -24.03 -9.07
CA GLN A 344 19.16 -25.44 -9.07
C GLN A 344 20.35 -25.68 -8.11
N PRO A 345 20.38 -26.83 -7.42
CA PRO A 345 21.44 -27.14 -6.44
C PRO A 345 22.87 -27.11 -6.98
N SER A 346 23.04 -27.22 -8.32
CA SER A 346 24.32 -27.24 -9.00
C SER A 346 24.92 -25.86 -9.27
N THR A 347 24.14 -24.79 -9.13
CA THR A 347 24.60 -23.41 -9.38
C THR A 347 25.08 -22.75 -8.09
N LYS A 348 26.21 -22.04 -8.15
CA LYS A 348 26.64 -21.18 -7.04
C LYS A 348 25.51 -20.18 -6.76
N ARG A 349 24.90 -20.30 -5.60
CA ARG A 349 23.79 -19.43 -5.19
C ARG A 349 24.26 -18.00 -5.06
N SER A 350 23.56 -17.08 -5.72
CA SER A 350 23.80 -15.65 -5.62
C SER A 350 22.55 -14.96 -5.11
N LEU A 351 22.64 -14.29 -3.98
CA LEU A 351 21.57 -13.45 -3.44
C LEU A 351 21.13 -12.36 -4.42
N GLY A 352 22.00 -11.95 -5.36
CA GLY A 352 21.65 -11.00 -6.42
C GLY A 352 20.38 -11.36 -7.17
N ILE A 353 20.17 -12.66 -7.46
CA ILE A 353 18.99 -13.14 -8.18
C ILE A 353 17.70 -12.95 -7.38
N VAL A 354 17.78 -13.11 -6.06
CA VAL A 354 16.65 -12.88 -5.17
C VAL A 354 16.20 -11.41 -5.25
N PHE A 355 17.17 -10.48 -5.26
CA PHE A 355 16.88 -9.06 -5.41
C PHE A 355 16.33 -8.73 -6.81
N ASP A 356 16.90 -9.35 -7.84
CA ASP A 356 16.43 -9.19 -9.23
C ASP A 356 15.00 -9.70 -9.41
N ALA A 357 14.59 -10.74 -8.68
CA ALA A 357 13.24 -11.27 -8.70
C ALA A 357 12.22 -10.39 -7.93
N THR A 358 12.67 -9.62 -6.95
CA THR A 358 11.79 -8.82 -6.08
C THR A 358 11.08 -7.72 -6.86
N ARG A 359 11.77 -7.02 -7.75
CA ARG A 359 11.17 -5.96 -8.57
C ARG A 359 10.05 -6.47 -9.48
N PRO A 360 10.26 -7.51 -10.33
CA PRO A 360 9.18 -8.10 -11.11
C PRO A 360 8.01 -8.57 -10.26
N PHE A 361 8.27 -9.20 -9.13
CA PHE A 361 7.24 -9.65 -8.20
C PHE A 361 6.35 -8.49 -7.75
N MET A 362 6.94 -7.42 -7.21
CA MET A 362 6.20 -6.24 -6.73
C MET A 362 5.44 -5.53 -7.85
N PHE A 363 6.02 -5.49 -9.06
CA PHE A 363 5.36 -4.95 -10.24
C PHE A 363 4.09 -5.72 -10.56
N HIS A 364 4.15 -7.05 -10.55
CA HIS A 364 2.99 -7.90 -10.83
C HIS A 364 1.96 -7.87 -9.71
N VAL A 365 2.35 -7.73 -8.45
CA VAL A 365 1.39 -7.50 -7.35
C VAL A 365 0.59 -6.22 -7.59
N THR A 366 1.24 -5.12 -7.98
CA THR A 366 0.55 -3.85 -8.33
C THR A 366 -0.41 -4.03 -9.49
N ARG A 367 0.00 -4.75 -10.54
CA ARG A 367 -0.85 -5.08 -11.68
C ARG A 367 -2.05 -5.92 -11.26
N LEU A 368 -1.82 -6.99 -10.50
CA LEU A 368 -2.88 -7.87 -9.99
C LEU A 368 -3.87 -7.14 -9.07
N ALA A 369 -3.38 -6.23 -8.23
CA ALA A 369 -4.24 -5.41 -7.38
C ALA A 369 -5.21 -4.56 -8.22
N ARG A 370 -4.72 -3.95 -9.30
CA ARG A 370 -5.54 -3.20 -10.24
C ARG A 370 -6.53 -4.11 -10.98
N ASP A 371 -6.04 -5.23 -11.53
CA ASP A 371 -6.87 -6.19 -12.26
C ASP A 371 -7.99 -6.75 -11.37
N LEU A 372 -7.70 -7.03 -10.10
CA LEU A 372 -8.67 -7.45 -9.11
C LEU A 372 -9.75 -6.39 -8.89
N PHE A 373 -9.34 -5.13 -8.70
CA PHE A 373 -10.29 -4.04 -8.53
C PHE A 373 -11.17 -3.83 -9.77
N GLU A 374 -10.56 -3.72 -10.95
CA GLU A 374 -11.27 -3.40 -12.18
C GLU A 374 -12.25 -4.49 -12.62
N ASN A 375 -11.90 -5.76 -12.41
CA ASN A 375 -12.67 -6.89 -12.96
C ASN A 375 -13.49 -7.67 -11.93
N ILE A 376 -13.23 -7.52 -10.62
CA ILE A 376 -13.83 -8.38 -9.60
C ILE A 376 -14.43 -7.57 -8.44
N THR A 377 -13.63 -6.67 -7.78
CA THR A 377 -14.02 -6.06 -6.51
C THR A 377 -14.56 -4.64 -6.61
N GLY A 378 -14.29 -3.92 -7.70
CA GLY A 378 -14.67 -2.52 -7.85
C GLY A 378 -16.18 -2.32 -8.04
N ASP A 379 -16.65 -1.10 -7.81
CA ASP A 379 -18.08 -0.76 -7.87
C ASP A 379 -18.74 -1.10 -9.20
N TYR A 380 -18.03 -0.90 -10.31
CA TYR A 380 -18.54 -1.28 -11.63
C TYR A 380 -18.62 -2.80 -11.79
N ALA A 381 -17.55 -3.51 -11.39
CA ALA A 381 -17.51 -4.98 -11.46
C ALA A 381 -18.60 -5.62 -10.58
N ARG A 382 -18.93 -5.02 -9.43
CA ARG A 382 -20.00 -5.47 -8.54
C ARG A 382 -21.39 -5.33 -9.12
N ARG A 383 -21.61 -4.36 -10.02
CA ARG A 383 -22.88 -4.17 -10.74
C ARG A 383 -23.07 -5.17 -11.88
N GLN A 384 -22.02 -5.91 -12.22
CA GLN A 384 -22.05 -6.95 -13.26
C GLN A 384 -22.11 -8.33 -12.60
N PRO A 385 -22.66 -9.34 -13.29
CA PRO A 385 -22.50 -10.73 -12.88
C PRO A 385 -21.02 -11.07 -12.70
N LEU A 386 -20.69 -11.88 -11.68
CA LEU A 386 -19.31 -12.30 -11.45
C LEU A 386 -18.76 -13.05 -12.67
N SER A 387 -17.62 -12.61 -13.18
CA SER A 387 -16.94 -13.26 -14.29
C SER A 387 -16.06 -14.41 -13.77
N ASP A 388 -16.50 -15.65 -13.99
CA ASP A 388 -15.71 -16.84 -13.62
C ASP A 388 -14.34 -16.82 -14.29
N THR A 389 -14.29 -16.43 -15.56
CA THR A 389 -13.03 -16.33 -16.30
C THR A 389 -12.06 -15.34 -15.65
N ALA A 390 -12.56 -14.22 -15.14
CA ALA A 390 -11.72 -13.24 -14.44
C ALA A 390 -11.19 -13.84 -13.12
N VAL A 391 -12.06 -14.49 -12.33
CA VAL A 391 -11.67 -15.13 -11.07
C VAL A 391 -10.67 -16.26 -11.31
N MET A 392 -10.94 -17.16 -12.27
CA MET A 392 -10.06 -18.29 -12.56
C MET A 392 -8.70 -17.84 -13.09
N ARG A 393 -8.66 -16.82 -13.95
CA ARG A 393 -7.39 -16.22 -14.40
C ARG A 393 -6.62 -15.64 -13.23
N PHE A 394 -7.29 -14.91 -12.36
CA PHE A 394 -6.68 -14.31 -11.17
C PHE A 394 -6.11 -15.39 -10.22
N LEU A 395 -6.84 -16.48 -9.98
CA LEU A 395 -6.37 -17.62 -9.19
C LEU A 395 -5.15 -18.32 -9.80
N ALA A 396 -5.10 -18.44 -11.14
CA ALA A 396 -3.95 -18.99 -11.83
C ALA A 396 -2.70 -18.12 -11.63
N GLU A 397 -2.84 -16.81 -11.79
CA GLU A 397 -1.75 -15.85 -11.57
C GLU A 397 -1.31 -15.80 -10.10
N LEU A 398 -2.24 -15.87 -9.13
CA LEU A 398 -1.90 -16.01 -7.71
C LEU A 398 -1.11 -17.30 -7.43
N THR A 399 -1.42 -18.38 -8.13
CA THR A 399 -0.69 -19.66 -7.97
C THR A 399 0.75 -19.52 -8.44
N THR A 400 0.98 -18.88 -9.59
CA THR A 400 2.34 -18.59 -10.10
C THR A 400 3.08 -17.64 -9.15
N LEU A 401 2.42 -16.56 -8.70
CA LEU A 401 2.97 -15.60 -7.75
C LEU A 401 3.39 -16.25 -6.42
N ARG A 402 2.57 -17.19 -5.92
CA ARG A 402 2.89 -17.98 -4.72
C ARG A 402 4.16 -18.79 -4.90
N ARG A 403 4.30 -19.51 -6.03
CA ARG A 403 5.48 -20.32 -6.32
C ARG A 403 6.76 -19.48 -6.38
N ILE A 404 6.70 -18.34 -7.06
CA ILE A 404 7.82 -17.38 -7.11
C ILE A 404 8.21 -16.96 -5.70
N ARG A 405 7.22 -16.56 -4.89
CA ARG A 405 7.46 -16.15 -3.51
C ARG A 405 8.10 -17.27 -2.68
N GLU A 406 7.58 -18.50 -2.76
CA GLU A 406 8.10 -19.66 -2.02
C GLU A 406 9.58 -19.92 -2.36
N LEU A 407 9.95 -19.87 -3.64
CA LEU A 407 11.35 -20.02 -4.08
C LEU A 407 12.24 -18.91 -3.52
N VAL A 408 11.81 -17.67 -3.64
CA VAL A 408 12.58 -16.50 -3.15
C VAL A 408 12.71 -16.52 -1.63
N LEU A 409 11.62 -16.82 -0.89
CA LEU A 409 11.67 -16.89 0.57
C LEU A 409 12.57 -18.00 1.08
N SER A 410 12.56 -19.17 0.44
CA SER A 410 13.45 -20.28 0.80
C SER A 410 14.93 -19.87 0.73
N GLU A 411 15.32 -19.12 -0.30
CA GLU A 411 16.69 -18.60 -0.43
C GLU A 411 17.00 -17.49 0.59
N LEU A 412 16.05 -16.58 0.83
CA LEU A 412 16.19 -15.53 1.85
C LEU A 412 16.35 -16.10 3.25
N GLU A 413 15.55 -17.08 3.63
CA GLU A 413 15.62 -17.75 4.93
C GLU A 413 16.91 -18.53 5.11
N SER A 414 17.36 -19.23 4.05
CA SER A 414 18.67 -19.89 4.05
C SER A 414 19.80 -18.89 4.30
N ALA A 415 19.75 -17.73 3.65
CA ALA A 415 20.75 -16.67 3.86
C ALA A 415 20.70 -16.08 5.28
N LEU A 416 19.51 -15.87 5.83
CA LEU A 416 19.31 -15.36 7.20
C LEU A 416 19.81 -16.38 8.24
N LEU A 417 19.64 -17.69 8.01
CA LEU A 417 20.16 -18.74 8.89
C LEU A 417 21.69 -18.76 8.89
N HIS A 418 22.33 -18.66 7.74
CA HIS A 418 23.80 -18.60 7.64
C HIS A 418 24.41 -17.38 8.34
N GLU A 419 23.71 -16.23 8.32
CA GLU A 419 24.13 -15.06 9.11
C GLU A 419 24.06 -15.33 10.63
N HIS A 420 23.13 -16.18 11.07
CA HIS A 420 22.95 -16.54 12.47
C HIS A 420 24.03 -17.50 13.00
N ASP A 421 24.38 -18.52 12.23
CA ASP A 421 25.36 -19.52 12.64
C ASP A 421 26.75 -18.88 12.83
N ALA A 422 27.04 -17.79 12.11
CA ALA A 422 28.27 -17.02 12.24
C ALA A 422 28.38 -16.24 13.57
N ASP A 423 27.28 -15.97 14.28
CA ASP A 423 27.25 -15.24 15.54
C ASP A 423 27.25 -16.14 16.80
N GLY A 424 27.17 -17.47 16.65
CA GLY A 424 27.34 -18.46 17.74
C GLY A 424 26.24 -18.47 18.81
N ASP A 425 25.16 -17.73 18.63
CA ASP A 425 24.08 -17.61 19.58
C ASP A 425 22.93 -18.59 19.32
N SER A 426 22.51 -19.32 20.36
CA SER A 426 21.43 -20.29 20.32
C SER A 426 20.08 -19.64 19.98
N VAL A 427 19.40 -20.19 18.97
CA VAL A 427 18.10 -19.74 18.43
C VAL A 427 16.96 -19.79 19.48
N ALA A 428 17.10 -20.61 20.54
CA ALA A 428 16.00 -20.95 21.45
C ALA A 428 15.55 -19.83 22.41
N THR A 429 16.29 -18.71 22.51
CA THR A 429 16.04 -17.66 23.52
C THR A 429 15.86 -16.25 22.94
N ARG A 430 15.61 -16.11 21.63
CA ARG A 430 15.59 -14.77 21.00
C ARG A 430 14.25 -14.08 21.17
N PRO A 431 14.26 -12.82 21.67
CA PRO A 431 13.07 -11.98 21.65
C PRO A 431 12.69 -11.65 20.21
N PHE A 432 11.41 -11.39 19.97
CA PHE A 432 10.81 -11.02 18.69
C PHE A 432 11.55 -9.89 17.92
N PHE A 433 12.41 -9.13 18.61
CA PHE A 433 13.25 -8.03 18.10
C PHE A 433 14.71 -8.21 18.51
N TYR A 434 15.41 -9.15 17.88
CA TYR A 434 16.87 -9.28 18.06
C TYR A 434 17.62 -8.23 17.23
N MET A 435 18.66 -7.60 17.84
CA MET A 435 19.44 -6.54 17.21
C MET A 435 20.89 -7.01 16.97
N PRO A 436 21.26 -7.49 15.76
CA PRO A 436 22.64 -7.89 15.43
C PRO A 436 23.58 -6.69 15.22
N HIS A 437 24.90 -6.98 15.02
CA HIS A 437 25.94 -5.99 14.80
C HIS A 437 25.61 -5.02 13.63
N PRO A 438 25.93 -3.70 13.69
CA PRO A 438 25.40 -2.66 12.78
C PRO A 438 25.57 -2.92 11.29
N ALA A 439 26.70 -3.45 10.83
CA ALA A 439 26.92 -3.67 9.39
C ALA A 439 26.20 -4.92 8.85
N ARG A 440 26.14 -6.02 9.63
CA ARG A 440 25.36 -7.23 9.31
C ARG A 440 23.86 -7.00 9.51
N ARG A 441 23.52 -6.16 10.49
CA ARG A 441 22.16 -5.71 10.76
C ARG A 441 21.48 -5.11 9.55
N ALA A 442 22.16 -4.20 8.84
CA ALA A 442 21.59 -3.55 7.67
C ALA A 442 21.27 -4.53 6.54
N HIS A 443 22.10 -5.55 6.34
CA HIS A 443 21.88 -6.58 5.31
C HIS A 443 20.70 -7.49 5.69
N GLY A 444 20.68 -8.04 6.90
CA GLY A 444 19.59 -8.88 7.39
C GLY A 444 18.26 -8.14 7.47
N GLU A 445 18.25 -6.84 7.83
CA GLU A 445 17.03 -6.01 7.80
C GLU A 445 16.47 -5.85 6.38
N ASN A 446 17.33 -5.69 5.36
CA ASN A 446 16.90 -5.61 3.97
C ASN A 446 16.28 -6.93 3.48
N LEU A 447 16.90 -8.07 3.80
CA LEU A 447 16.38 -9.39 3.45
C LEU A 447 15.02 -9.62 4.09
N ARG A 448 14.87 -9.29 5.37
CA ARG A 448 13.58 -9.35 6.07
C ARG A 448 12.54 -8.42 5.48
N ALA A 449 12.90 -7.18 5.15
CA ALA A 449 12.00 -6.23 4.53
C ALA A 449 11.46 -6.74 3.19
N ILE A 450 12.29 -7.39 2.38
CA ILE A 450 11.88 -8.02 1.13
C ILE A 450 10.94 -9.18 1.40
N ALA A 451 11.31 -10.10 2.29
CA ALA A 451 10.49 -11.26 2.64
C ALA A 451 9.11 -10.83 3.17
N HIS A 452 9.09 -9.84 4.06
CA HIS A 452 7.87 -9.24 4.59
C HIS A 452 7.02 -8.62 3.48
N ALA A 453 7.60 -7.76 2.63
CA ALA A 453 6.89 -7.08 1.56
C ALA A 453 6.30 -8.05 0.52
N MET A 454 7.04 -9.10 0.13
CA MET A 454 6.54 -10.12 -0.78
C MET A 454 5.37 -10.91 -0.17
N THR A 455 5.47 -11.24 1.12
CA THR A 455 4.40 -11.96 1.81
C THR A 455 3.16 -11.10 1.97
N VAL A 456 3.30 -9.85 2.39
CA VAL A 456 2.18 -8.90 2.49
C VAL A 456 1.53 -8.68 1.13
N GLY A 457 2.33 -8.53 0.07
CA GLY A 457 1.82 -8.38 -1.30
C GLY A 457 0.90 -9.53 -1.71
N TYR A 458 1.36 -10.76 -1.53
CA TYR A 458 0.59 -11.95 -1.85
C TYR A 458 -0.66 -12.12 -0.96
N THR A 459 -0.47 -12.05 0.36
CA THR A 459 -1.56 -12.29 1.32
C THR A 459 -2.67 -11.24 1.21
N SER A 460 -2.34 -9.98 0.92
CA SER A 460 -3.34 -8.92 0.71
C SER A 460 -4.22 -9.17 -0.51
N LEU A 461 -3.66 -9.69 -1.61
CA LEU A 461 -4.44 -10.06 -2.80
C LEU A 461 -5.40 -11.23 -2.52
N VAL A 462 -4.94 -12.24 -1.78
CA VAL A 462 -5.78 -13.38 -1.39
C VAL A 462 -6.91 -12.94 -0.48
N LEU A 463 -6.62 -12.10 0.52
CA LEU A 463 -7.62 -11.60 1.45
C LEU A 463 -8.70 -10.77 0.72
N ALA A 464 -8.28 -9.87 -0.16
CA ALA A 464 -9.22 -9.01 -0.91
C ALA A 464 -10.14 -9.84 -1.82
N LEU A 465 -9.62 -10.89 -2.46
CA LEU A 465 -10.45 -11.83 -3.23
C LEU A 465 -11.41 -12.61 -2.32
N HIS A 466 -10.93 -13.11 -1.18
CA HIS A 466 -11.75 -13.84 -0.21
C HIS A 466 -12.91 -12.98 0.32
N GLU A 467 -12.62 -11.78 0.78
CA GLU A 467 -13.66 -10.85 1.27
C GLU A 467 -14.71 -10.52 0.19
N GLU A 468 -14.30 -10.42 -1.08
CA GLU A 468 -15.23 -10.19 -2.18
C GLU A 468 -16.11 -11.41 -2.44
N MET A 469 -15.54 -12.62 -2.40
CA MET A 469 -16.33 -13.85 -2.60
C MET A 469 -17.34 -14.06 -1.47
N VAL A 470 -16.98 -13.77 -0.22
CA VAL A 470 -17.90 -13.77 0.92
C VAL A 470 -19.04 -12.76 0.71
N PHE A 471 -18.70 -11.54 0.30
CA PHE A 471 -19.67 -10.49 0.00
C PHE A 471 -20.67 -10.92 -1.09
N ARG A 472 -20.16 -11.45 -2.22
CA ARG A 472 -21.00 -11.87 -3.34
C ARG A 472 -21.88 -13.07 -3.02
N SER A 473 -21.35 -14.03 -2.25
CA SER A 473 -22.15 -15.17 -1.78
C SER A 473 -23.32 -14.73 -0.90
N GLY A 474 -23.12 -13.70 -0.07
CA GLY A 474 -24.18 -13.14 0.78
C GLY A 474 -25.25 -12.37 0.01
N GLN A 475 -24.86 -11.58 -1.00
CA GLN A 475 -25.82 -10.77 -1.78
C GLN A 475 -26.74 -11.62 -2.66
N GLN A 476 -26.23 -12.66 -3.30
CA GLN A 476 -27.02 -13.46 -4.26
C GLN A 476 -28.03 -14.38 -3.61
N LEU A 477 -27.90 -14.66 -2.30
CA LEU A 477 -28.96 -15.32 -1.54
C LEU A 477 -30.25 -14.46 -1.48
N ALA A 478 -30.11 -13.14 -1.65
CA ALA A 478 -31.24 -12.21 -1.52
C ALA A 478 -31.98 -11.93 -2.86
N ASP A 479 -31.26 -11.94 -4.01
CA ASP A 479 -31.75 -11.32 -5.24
C ASP A 479 -32.31 -12.28 -6.31
N CYS A 480 -32.16 -13.61 -6.17
CA CYS A 480 -32.48 -14.55 -7.25
C CYS A 480 -33.62 -15.49 -6.94
N ALA A 481 -34.74 -15.31 -7.65
CA ALA A 481 -35.85 -16.28 -7.73
C ALA A 481 -35.92 -16.82 -9.17
N GLY A 482 -35.63 -18.11 -9.38
CA GLY A 482 -35.74 -18.78 -10.69
C GLY A 482 -34.73 -19.92 -10.88
N ASP A 483 -34.98 -20.83 -11.81
CA ASP A 483 -34.12 -22.02 -12.04
C ASP A 483 -32.71 -21.66 -12.57
N ASP A 484 -32.59 -20.61 -13.39
CA ASP A 484 -31.27 -20.12 -13.85
C ASP A 484 -30.42 -19.58 -12.67
N ALA A 485 -31.06 -19.11 -11.62
CA ALA A 485 -30.41 -18.63 -10.41
C ALA A 485 -29.70 -19.76 -9.64
N MET A 486 -30.16 -21.01 -9.73
CA MET A 486 -29.56 -22.14 -9.04
C MET A 486 -28.14 -22.40 -9.58
N TRP A 487 -27.96 -22.46 -10.89
CA TRP A 487 -26.64 -22.65 -11.52
C TRP A 487 -25.64 -21.55 -11.20
N VAL A 488 -26.11 -20.30 -11.20
CA VAL A 488 -25.24 -19.16 -10.83
C VAL A 488 -24.81 -19.27 -9.38
N ARG A 489 -25.71 -19.65 -8.47
CA ARG A 489 -25.40 -19.86 -7.04
C ARG A 489 -24.40 -20.98 -6.83
N GLU A 490 -24.58 -22.13 -7.48
CA GLU A 490 -23.67 -23.27 -7.36
C GLU A 490 -22.27 -22.92 -7.85
N ARG A 491 -22.16 -22.20 -8.99
CA ARG A 491 -20.87 -21.74 -9.51
C ARG A 491 -20.16 -20.81 -8.54
N ILE A 492 -20.88 -19.82 -8.00
CA ILE A 492 -20.27 -18.89 -7.03
C ILE A 492 -19.92 -19.60 -5.75
N ALA A 493 -20.73 -20.54 -5.27
CA ALA A 493 -20.41 -21.35 -4.11
C ALA A 493 -19.15 -22.20 -4.34
N LEU A 494 -18.96 -22.76 -5.54
CA LEU A 494 -17.74 -23.48 -5.89
C LEU A 494 -16.50 -22.58 -5.88
N LEU A 495 -16.58 -21.43 -6.53
CA LEU A 495 -15.49 -20.43 -6.55
C LEU A 495 -15.20 -19.92 -5.13
N ALA A 496 -16.23 -19.62 -4.35
CA ALA A 496 -16.08 -19.20 -2.97
C ALA A 496 -15.35 -20.25 -2.12
N ARG A 497 -15.70 -21.53 -2.30
CA ARG A 497 -15.00 -22.64 -1.62
C ARG A 497 -13.52 -22.72 -2.01
N GLN A 498 -13.19 -22.62 -3.30
CA GLN A 498 -11.80 -22.61 -3.77
C GLN A 498 -11.01 -21.46 -3.17
N VAL A 499 -11.62 -20.26 -3.12
CA VAL A 499 -10.98 -19.08 -2.54
C VAL A 499 -10.87 -19.20 -1.03
N GLN A 500 -11.87 -19.79 -0.35
CA GLN A 500 -11.81 -20.08 1.08
C GLN A 500 -10.65 -21.03 1.41
N GLU A 501 -10.51 -22.13 0.66
CA GLU A 501 -9.40 -23.07 0.85
C GLU A 501 -8.03 -22.40 0.60
N LEU A 502 -7.96 -21.48 -0.38
CA LEU A 502 -6.74 -20.70 -0.62
C LEU A 502 -6.45 -19.78 0.55
N ALA A 503 -7.45 -19.07 1.07
CA ALA A 503 -7.31 -18.17 2.21
C ALA A 503 -6.87 -18.93 3.48
N GLN A 504 -7.47 -20.08 3.76
CA GLN A 504 -7.10 -20.96 4.87
C GLN A 504 -5.63 -21.40 4.84
N ARG A 505 -5.14 -21.79 3.66
CA ARG A 505 -3.72 -22.12 3.48
C ARG A 505 -2.81 -20.90 3.64
N THR A 506 -3.30 -19.72 3.22
CA THR A 506 -2.54 -18.49 3.22
C THR A 506 -2.42 -17.88 4.64
N VAL A 507 -3.30 -18.18 5.55
CA VAL A 507 -3.26 -17.69 6.94
C VAL A 507 -1.90 -17.96 7.61
N ARG A 508 -1.33 -19.15 7.42
CA ARG A 508 0.00 -19.51 7.97
C ARG A 508 1.13 -18.66 7.37
N GLU A 509 0.96 -18.21 6.13
CA GLU A 509 1.93 -17.34 5.47
C GLU A 509 1.92 -15.92 6.05
N VAL A 510 0.80 -15.49 6.62
CA VAL A 510 0.73 -14.21 7.36
C VAL A 510 1.64 -14.25 8.57
N VAL A 511 1.62 -15.35 9.33
CA VAL A 511 2.52 -15.56 10.49
C VAL A 511 3.97 -15.49 10.05
N ARG A 512 4.34 -16.25 9.01
CA ARG A 512 5.69 -16.22 8.43
C ARG A 512 6.11 -14.81 7.98
N GLY A 513 5.18 -14.04 7.41
CA GLY A 513 5.42 -12.63 7.06
C GLY A 513 5.68 -11.75 8.28
N LEU A 514 5.00 -12.00 9.39
CA LEU A 514 5.21 -11.27 10.63
C LEU A 514 6.55 -11.63 11.30
N GLU A 515 7.03 -12.87 11.18
CA GLU A 515 8.35 -13.30 11.64
C GLU A 515 9.50 -12.58 10.91
N HIS A 516 9.24 -12.16 9.66
CA HIS A 516 10.18 -11.38 8.86
C HIS A 516 10.03 -9.86 9.03
N LEU A 517 9.21 -9.39 9.97
CA LEU A 517 9.07 -7.96 10.21
C LEU A 517 10.43 -7.34 10.60
N PRO A 518 10.94 -6.34 9.84
CA PRO A 518 12.27 -5.78 10.09
C PRO A 518 12.39 -5.11 11.44
N SER A 519 11.38 -4.31 11.80
CA SER A 519 11.30 -3.61 13.09
C SER A 519 9.86 -3.20 13.38
N LEU A 520 9.57 -2.83 14.64
CA LEU A 520 8.24 -2.36 15.04
C LEU A 520 7.70 -1.19 14.21
N PRO A 521 8.48 -0.14 13.85
CA PRO A 521 8.01 0.94 12.99
C PRO A 521 7.55 0.49 11.59
N HIS A 522 7.96 -0.69 11.11
CA HIS A 522 7.47 -1.26 9.87
C HIS A 522 6.06 -1.84 9.98
N LEU A 523 5.59 -2.12 11.19
CA LEU A 523 4.22 -2.53 11.44
C LEU A 523 3.30 -1.31 11.44
N THR A 524 2.97 -0.82 10.26
CA THR A 524 2.16 0.38 10.07
C THR A 524 0.67 0.06 10.12
N HIS A 525 -0.15 1.09 10.35
CA HIS A 525 -1.62 0.96 10.28
C HIS A 525 -2.15 0.45 8.94
N LEU A 526 -1.34 0.52 7.85
CA LEU A 526 -1.68 -0.07 6.55
C LEU A 526 -1.94 -1.57 6.65
N TYR A 527 -1.21 -2.24 7.52
CA TYR A 527 -1.36 -3.67 7.74
C TYR A 527 -2.51 -4.01 8.69
N ALA A 528 -2.98 -3.05 9.50
CA ALA A 528 -4.04 -3.30 10.48
C ALA A 528 -5.32 -3.82 9.81
N GLY A 529 -5.73 -3.22 8.69
CA GLY A 529 -6.91 -3.66 7.94
C GLY A 529 -6.81 -5.12 7.49
N GLY A 530 -5.65 -5.50 6.93
CA GLY A 530 -5.36 -6.88 6.54
C GLY A 530 -5.33 -7.82 7.74
N LEU A 531 -4.67 -7.44 8.84
CA LEU A 531 -4.64 -8.25 10.06
C LEU A 531 -6.03 -8.44 10.66
N HIS A 532 -6.92 -7.44 10.61
CA HIS A 532 -8.31 -7.60 11.04
C HIS A 532 -9.08 -8.61 10.18
N GLY A 533 -8.86 -8.62 8.87
CA GLY A 533 -9.45 -9.61 7.95
C GLY A 533 -8.99 -11.03 8.29
N TRP A 534 -7.68 -11.22 8.44
CA TRP A 534 -7.10 -12.51 8.83
C TRP A 534 -7.52 -12.96 10.22
N ALA A 535 -7.63 -12.05 11.19
CA ALA A 535 -8.14 -12.33 12.53
C ALA A 535 -9.57 -12.87 12.50
N ARG A 536 -10.45 -12.28 11.67
CA ARG A 536 -11.82 -12.78 11.48
C ARG A 536 -11.82 -14.18 10.89
N LEU A 537 -11.01 -14.41 9.86
CA LEU A 537 -10.88 -15.74 9.26
C LEU A 537 -10.45 -16.79 10.29
N CYS A 538 -9.45 -16.51 11.13
CA CYS A 538 -9.03 -17.44 12.19
C CYS A 538 -10.14 -17.74 13.20
N LEU A 539 -11.01 -16.75 13.50
CA LEU A 539 -12.12 -16.96 14.43
C LEU A 539 -13.28 -17.78 13.83
N GLU A 540 -13.40 -17.80 12.51
CA GLU A 540 -14.46 -18.49 11.78
C GLU A 540 -14.05 -19.90 11.34
N ASP A 541 -12.76 -20.25 11.42
CA ASP A 541 -12.21 -21.44 10.83
C ASP A 541 -11.53 -22.38 11.86
N ASP A 542 -11.73 -23.69 11.64
CA ASP A 542 -11.10 -24.77 12.43
C ASP A 542 -9.68 -25.12 11.96
N THR A 543 -9.09 -24.36 11.05
CA THR A 543 -7.78 -24.66 10.44
C THR A 543 -6.56 -24.34 11.30
N ASP A 544 -6.77 -23.67 12.43
CA ASP A 544 -5.74 -23.36 13.44
C ASP A 544 -5.95 -24.23 14.71
N PRO A 545 -5.57 -25.52 14.69
CA PRO A 545 -5.92 -26.47 15.73
C PRO A 545 -5.30 -26.15 17.09
N ASP A 546 -4.13 -25.53 17.11
CA ASP A 546 -3.39 -25.15 18.32
C ASP A 546 -3.56 -23.66 18.71
N GLY A 547 -4.20 -22.88 17.86
CA GLY A 547 -4.39 -21.44 18.08
C GLY A 547 -3.12 -20.59 17.89
N ALA A 548 -2.02 -21.17 17.37
CA ALA A 548 -0.76 -20.46 17.23
C ALA A 548 -0.83 -19.28 16.24
N VAL A 549 -1.58 -19.45 15.16
CA VAL A 549 -1.80 -18.37 14.17
C VAL A 549 -2.59 -17.23 14.79
N ALA A 550 -3.69 -17.54 15.48
CA ALA A 550 -4.53 -16.55 16.16
C ALA A 550 -3.73 -15.78 17.24
N GLU A 551 -2.87 -16.48 17.98
CA GLU A 551 -1.97 -15.89 19.00
C GLU A 551 -0.99 -14.90 18.37
N THR A 552 -0.34 -15.28 17.25
CA THR A 552 0.60 -14.42 16.54
C THR A 552 -0.08 -13.16 16.00
N ILE A 553 -1.27 -13.30 15.41
CA ILE A 553 -2.05 -12.15 14.92
C ILE A 553 -2.47 -11.25 16.08
N ALA A 554 -2.91 -11.82 17.22
CA ALA A 554 -3.24 -11.04 18.42
C ALA A 554 -2.02 -10.26 18.93
N GLY A 555 -0.84 -10.90 18.96
CA GLY A 555 0.43 -10.26 19.29
C GLY A 555 0.76 -9.09 18.36
N ALA A 556 0.64 -9.29 17.05
CA ALA A 556 0.86 -8.22 16.06
C ALA A 556 -0.12 -7.05 16.23
N LEU A 557 -1.40 -7.32 16.52
CA LEU A 557 -2.39 -6.28 16.80
C LEU A 557 -2.10 -5.49 18.10
N LYS A 558 -1.54 -6.13 19.11
CA LYS A 558 -1.06 -5.46 20.33
C LYS A 558 0.15 -4.57 20.05
N LEU A 559 1.07 -5.04 19.22
CA LEU A 559 2.27 -4.30 18.83
C LEU A 559 1.96 -3.07 17.98
N ILE A 560 1.04 -3.19 16.99
CA ILE A 560 0.64 -2.05 16.15
C ILE A 560 -0.03 -0.96 16.98
N GLY A 561 -0.64 -1.31 18.10
CA GLY A 561 -1.19 -0.40 19.09
C GLY A 561 -0.15 0.50 19.74
N TYR A 562 1.16 0.21 19.61
CA TYR A 562 2.21 1.14 20.00
C TYR A 562 2.11 2.46 19.24
N SER A 563 1.86 2.39 17.94
CA SER A 563 1.85 3.55 17.05
C SER A 563 0.47 4.18 16.88
N TRP A 564 -0.59 3.37 16.94
CA TRP A 564 -1.93 3.80 16.54
C TRP A 564 -2.99 3.38 17.55
N ASP A 565 -3.92 4.30 17.84
CA ASP A 565 -5.15 3.98 18.58
C ASP A 565 -6.14 3.34 17.59
N LEU A 566 -6.27 2.01 17.65
CA LEU A 566 -7.11 1.23 16.74
C LEU A 566 -8.26 0.54 17.52
N PRO A 567 -9.44 1.17 17.62
CA PRO A 567 -10.58 0.60 18.37
C PRO A 567 -11.00 -0.79 17.87
N ALA A 568 -10.92 -1.03 16.54
CA ALA A 568 -11.24 -2.34 15.97
C ALA A 568 -10.30 -3.46 16.48
N SER A 569 -9.02 -3.19 16.66
CA SER A 569 -8.06 -4.13 17.26
C SER A 569 -8.44 -4.43 18.72
N SER A 570 -8.85 -3.42 19.46
CA SER A 570 -9.25 -3.58 20.88
C SER A 570 -10.45 -4.51 21.06
N ALA A 571 -11.34 -4.61 20.07
CA ALA A 571 -12.47 -5.55 20.08
C ALA A 571 -12.08 -6.97 19.63
N LEU A 572 -11.12 -7.12 18.73
CA LEU A 572 -10.70 -8.40 18.17
C LEU A 572 -9.74 -9.18 19.06
N ILE A 573 -8.80 -8.48 19.73
CA ILE A 573 -7.77 -9.12 20.56
C ILE A 573 -8.36 -10.04 21.63
N PRO A 574 -9.32 -9.64 22.48
CA PRO A 574 -9.90 -10.53 23.48
C PRO A 574 -10.59 -11.76 22.89
N ARG A 575 -11.18 -11.62 21.70
CA ARG A 575 -11.82 -12.75 20.99
C ARG A 575 -10.78 -13.76 20.50
N LEU A 576 -9.66 -13.29 19.95
CA LEU A 576 -8.54 -14.14 19.55
C LEU A 576 -7.92 -14.85 20.75
N GLU A 577 -7.69 -14.15 21.87
CA GLU A 577 -7.16 -14.73 23.10
C GLU A 577 -8.10 -15.82 23.67
N ALA A 578 -9.41 -15.57 23.68
CA ALA A 578 -10.39 -16.55 24.09
C ALA A 578 -10.39 -17.78 23.17
N HIS A 579 -10.29 -17.58 21.85
CA HIS A 579 -10.17 -18.65 20.86
C HIS A 579 -8.92 -19.51 21.11
N VAL A 580 -7.76 -18.88 21.32
CA VAL A 580 -6.49 -19.58 21.65
C VAL A 580 -6.64 -20.40 22.91
N ALA A 581 -7.20 -19.82 23.98
CA ALA A 581 -7.43 -20.53 25.24
C ALA A 581 -8.34 -21.74 25.05
N GLN A 582 -9.42 -21.61 24.29
CA GLN A 582 -10.33 -22.72 23.99
C GLN A 582 -9.64 -23.84 23.19
N ARG A 583 -8.82 -23.52 22.19
CA ARG A 583 -8.06 -24.48 21.39
C ARG A 583 -7.06 -25.27 22.24
N ARG A 584 -6.33 -24.60 23.12
CA ARG A 584 -5.40 -25.24 24.05
C ARG A 584 -6.09 -26.22 24.99
N VAL A 585 -7.26 -25.88 25.51
CA VAL A 585 -8.05 -26.80 26.33
C VAL A 585 -8.47 -28.05 25.56
N LEU A 586 -8.92 -27.89 24.30
CA LEU A 586 -9.30 -29.03 23.46
C LEU A 586 -8.12 -29.96 23.17
N LEU A 587 -6.92 -29.41 22.91
CA LEU A 587 -5.71 -30.23 22.71
C LEU A 587 -5.34 -31.02 23.98
N HIS A 588 -5.35 -30.36 25.15
CA HIS A 588 -5.08 -31.08 26.40
C HIS A 588 -6.07 -32.19 26.70
N HIS A 589 -7.33 -32.03 26.32
CA HIS A 589 -8.33 -33.09 26.42
C HIS A 589 -8.07 -34.24 25.43
N ALA A 590 -7.69 -33.93 24.19
CA ALA A 590 -7.35 -34.94 23.21
C ALA A 590 -6.16 -35.80 23.66
N ASP A 591 -5.09 -35.19 24.16
CA ASP A 591 -3.89 -35.89 24.69
C ASP A 591 -4.20 -36.71 25.95
N SER A 592 -5.19 -36.35 26.75
CA SER A 592 -5.56 -37.06 27.97
C SER A 592 -6.44 -38.29 27.72
N VAL A 593 -7.08 -38.41 26.53
CA VAL A 593 -7.98 -39.52 26.19
C VAL A 593 -7.22 -40.69 25.53
N ASP A 594 -6.03 -40.48 24.97
CA ASP A 594 -5.29 -41.50 24.21
C ASP A 594 -4.35 -42.40 25.04
N PHE A 595 -4.36 -42.34 26.39
CA PHE A 595 -3.51 -43.21 27.23
C PHE A 595 -4.26 -44.05 28.28
N PRO A 596 -4.98 -45.16 27.90
CA PRO A 596 -5.10 -46.27 28.83
C PRO A 596 -4.51 -47.60 28.34
N HIS A 597 -3.84 -47.80 27.21
CA HIS A 597 -3.48 -49.15 26.73
C HIS A 597 -2.08 -49.39 26.16
N ALA A 598 -1.04 -48.64 26.52
CA ALA A 598 0.33 -48.92 26.04
C ALA A 598 1.35 -49.31 27.12
N ALA A 599 0.92 -49.68 28.32
CA ALA A 599 1.83 -50.05 29.44
C ALA A 599 1.99 -51.57 29.66
N GLN A 600 1.87 -52.36 28.62
CA GLN A 600 2.21 -53.80 28.69
C GLN A 600 2.69 -54.35 27.36
N MET A 601 3.92 -54.08 26.96
CA MET A 601 4.72 -55.03 26.13
C MET A 601 6.20 -54.63 26.15
N GLY A 602 6.96 -55.45 26.86
CA GLY A 602 8.22 -56.05 26.44
C GLY A 602 9.43 -55.13 26.19
N SER A 603 10.31 -55.07 27.20
CA SER A 603 11.73 -54.79 27.01
C SER A 603 12.32 -55.77 25.99
N MET A 604 12.79 -55.27 24.84
CA MET A 604 13.75 -55.99 24.00
C MET A 604 14.93 -55.05 23.72
N GLN A 605 16.08 -55.46 24.25
CA GLN A 605 17.40 -54.91 23.97
C GLN A 605 17.68 -54.92 22.47
N ALA A 606 18.11 -53.82 21.91
CA ALA A 606 18.76 -53.78 20.60
C ALA A 606 20.14 -53.13 20.74
N ASN A 607 21.13 -53.91 20.39
CA ASN A 607 22.56 -53.64 20.39
C ASN A 607 22.93 -52.51 19.42
N GLY A 608 24.01 -51.81 19.79
CA GLY A 608 24.62 -50.76 19.03
C GLY A 608 25.21 -51.18 17.67
N SER A 609 25.28 -50.19 16.84
CA SER A 609 26.20 -50.18 15.70
C SER A 609 26.66 -48.73 15.48
N ASP A 610 27.92 -48.50 15.78
CA ASP A 610 28.70 -47.30 15.49
C ASP A 610 28.77 -47.06 13.98
N CYS A 611 28.36 -45.90 13.52
CA CYS A 611 28.75 -45.39 12.21
C CYS A 611 29.55 -44.10 12.39
N VAL A 612 30.83 -44.22 12.10
CA VAL A 612 31.83 -43.15 11.99
C VAL A 612 31.45 -42.26 10.81
N ALA A 613 31.27 -40.97 11.05
CA ALA A 613 31.10 -39.99 9.99
C ALA A 613 32.43 -39.28 9.72
N ASP A 614 32.89 -39.45 8.50
CA ASP A 614 34.11 -38.86 7.93
C ASP A 614 33.88 -37.36 7.66
N GLY A 615 34.67 -36.52 8.29
CA GLY A 615 34.64 -35.08 8.12
C GLY A 615 35.51 -34.63 6.95
N SER A 616 34.94 -34.17 5.87
CA SER A 616 35.67 -33.44 4.85
C SER A 616 35.40 -31.95 5.00
N ALA A 617 36.42 -31.22 5.46
CA ALA A 617 36.49 -29.76 5.47
C ALA A 617 36.47 -29.23 4.02
N LEU A 618 35.42 -28.45 3.69
CA LEU A 618 35.35 -27.72 2.43
C LEU A 618 36.02 -26.34 2.59
N ASP A 619 37.10 -26.15 1.88
CA ASP A 619 37.84 -24.92 1.67
C ASP A 619 36.92 -23.80 1.17
N MET A 620 36.66 -22.77 1.99
CA MET A 620 35.98 -21.55 1.57
C MET A 620 36.96 -20.62 0.82
N GLN A 621 36.95 -20.68 -0.50
CA GLN A 621 37.58 -19.69 -1.34
C GLN A 621 36.81 -18.36 -1.27
N PHE A 622 37.55 -17.32 -0.89
CA PHE A 622 37.14 -15.92 -0.86
C PHE A 622 36.60 -15.49 -2.22
N ILE A 623 35.34 -15.08 -2.29
CA ILE A 623 34.73 -14.43 -3.44
C ILE A 623 34.91 -12.92 -3.26
N PRO A 624 35.45 -12.18 -4.28
CA PRO A 624 35.56 -10.74 -4.19
C PRO A 624 34.17 -10.09 -4.03
N PRO A 625 34.06 -9.00 -3.27
CA PRO A 625 32.77 -8.33 -3.05
C PRO A 625 32.26 -7.81 -4.39
N LEU A 626 31.07 -8.30 -4.78
CA LEU A 626 30.27 -7.71 -5.84
C LEU A 626 29.87 -6.28 -5.43
N ASP A 627 29.97 -5.36 -6.38
CA ASP A 627 29.63 -3.95 -6.17
C ASP A 627 28.11 -3.81 -5.91
N TYR A 628 27.73 -3.83 -4.63
CA TYR A 628 26.36 -3.65 -4.16
C TYR A 628 26.02 -2.17 -3.90
N SER A 629 26.56 -1.26 -4.70
CA SER A 629 26.38 0.19 -4.53
C SER A 629 24.89 0.62 -4.47
N TRP A 630 24.00 -0.16 -5.04
CA TRP A 630 22.54 0.05 -4.94
C TRP A 630 21.94 -0.39 -3.59
N MET A 631 22.56 -1.35 -2.87
CA MET A 631 22.11 -1.78 -1.53
C MET A 631 22.50 -0.76 -0.46
N THR A 632 23.65 -0.12 -0.56
CA THR A 632 24.07 0.93 0.36
C THR A 632 23.18 2.16 0.27
N MET A 633 22.38 2.28 -0.79
CA MET A 633 21.35 3.32 -0.89
C MET A 633 20.18 3.13 0.08
N PHE A 634 19.96 1.93 0.66
CA PHE A 634 18.94 1.73 1.68
C PHE A 634 19.41 2.04 3.11
N THR A 635 20.71 2.09 3.34
CA THR A 635 21.28 2.13 4.69
C THR A 635 22.27 3.25 4.99
N SER A 636 22.82 3.97 4.00
CA SER A 636 23.75 5.06 4.26
C SER A 636 23.02 6.39 4.51
N GLY A 637 22.32 6.49 5.63
CA GLY A 637 22.07 7.74 6.33
C GLY A 637 23.35 8.08 7.09
N GLY A 638 24.20 8.89 6.47
CA GLY A 638 25.48 9.38 6.78
C GLY A 638 25.94 9.53 8.21
N THR A 639 27.17 9.33 8.41
CA THR A 639 28.05 10.14 9.24
C THR A 639 29.03 10.83 8.29
N GLY A 640 28.86 12.14 8.14
CA GLY A 640 29.75 13.05 7.44
C GLY A 640 29.27 14.47 7.64
#